data_65d847f41f2638eb0d9b16401278b0b0
#
_entry.id   65d847f41f2638eb0d9b16401278b0b0
#
_cell.length_a   1.000
_cell.length_b   1.000
_cell.length_c   1.000
_cell.angle_alpha   90.00
_cell.angle_beta   90.00
_cell.angle_gamma   90.00
#
_symmetry.space_group_name_H-M   'P 1'
#
loop_
_entity.id
_entity.type
_entity.pdbx_description
1 polymer ?
#
loop_
_entity_poly.entity_id
_entity_poly.type
_entity_poly.pdbx_seq_one_letter_code
_entity_poly.pdbx_strand_id
1 'polypeptide(L)'
;HNSYVIPQRDYLTYTGETAADGSYQTQWLDPWDDMSTSYTPQYAMLHGTVSYTVEVPAYDEYMVQGLAYGQLGQSNYIAQNKESYLLNQTRIFERGVTNANSDAYELVGQWLTDQYDVEGAEADLFRPEYDGEGQNGNFYPECYIIPMDGANQSNLQAAAEMMVYLTRNGVTVNVTEDSFTYNGVEYPAGTMIVSMYQAKRSVANGVLYDGTVITEWPVLYSEGITAFNYTRGFDMVVCAEPAAYETIDAACGDGMDYADAQAYVETLTSAFSGVEGENVVLMNASEASTAAVNDLLRAGKAVSLITAGEYEGSFLVSYADWQSVCDDYLLTGVGVSAALSGLSAQPLSKAPVIYISGKPADNDSGFVKTSLVSGSYQYNYDRQAMELLGFTVTDNAAQADLIIGAAALDDQALAAVQAGTPYIGYGSNAMRSAVELFADGELVYETAGDSAMDALSYVTYPTDSLITASYVAEGDDVLYGYGAGYFAAIPEGAQVLVQLDSSKGLLEGFLPSTGDHYQDFLDDSIQAISYQGTGADGATLDVVLFANTLTNKVHQRDEFNFISNAAWAAVLNGQAAEEPATGYSDVAAGAWYADAVAAVTEQGLMNGVTSTAFGPGVTTTRSMLVTTLYRMAGQPDLSDENLGYPFADVVADSWYGDAVYWARLNGVANGTSDSTFSPDGTLTREQAVTMLYNYANAQGYDTTQGGMAAQEYPDFASVSSWASEAVTWAVNTGVLTGTNAGTLNPQGSATRAELATMLVRFTAGLEG
;
A
#
# COMPACT_ATOMS: atom_id res chain seq x y z
N HIS A 1 23.53 2.25 29.75
CA HIS A 1 22.47 2.58 28.87
C HIS A 1 21.87 1.30 28.29
N ASN A 2 20.75 0.91 28.81
CA ASN A 2 19.82 0.06 28.09
C ASN A 2 19.50 0.84 26.82
N SER A 3 19.08 0.22 25.82
CA SER A 3 18.75 0.75 24.53
C SER A 3 17.75 1.86 24.48
N TYR A 4 17.21 2.29 25.58
CA TYR A 4 16.46 3.51 25.61
C TYR A 4 17.42 4.68 25.50
N VAL A 5 17.27 5.41 24.44
CA VAL A 5 17.76 6.77 24.34
C VAL A 5 16.95 7.56 25.36
N ILE A 6 17.60 8.07 26.37
CA ILE A 6 16.94 8.98 27.32
C ILE A 6 16.56 10.22 26.51
N PRO A 7 15.32 10.66 26.54
CA PRO A 7 14.90 11.90 25.89
C PRO A 7 15.86 13.04 26.22
N GLN A 8 16.18 13.84 25.21
CA GLN A 8 17.14 14.91 25.37
C GLN A 8 16.58 16.00 26.29
N ARG A 9 17.35 16.44 27.26
CA ARG A 9 16.98 17.49 28.21
C ARG A 9 18.17 18.34 28.62
N ASP A 10 17.88 19.51 29.14
CA ASP A 10 18.86 20.43 29.70
C ASP A 10 19.35 19.92 31.06
N TYR A 11 20.37 19.10 31.04
CA TYR A 11 20.93 18.46 32.23
C TYR A 11 21.65 19.43 33.18
N LEU A 12 22.15 20.57 32.69
CA LEU A 12 22.91 21.58 33.43
C LEU A 12 22.30 22.98 33.28
N THR A 13 21.01 23.10 33.49
CA THR A 13 20.38 24.43 33.48
C THR A 13 20.82 25.22 34.70
N TYR A 14 21.44 26.36 34.45
CA TYR A 14 21.78 27.29 35.49
C TYR A 14 20.54 28.05 35.94
N THR A 15 20.10 27.85 37.18
CA THR A 15 18.91 28.50 37.75
C THR A 15 19.10 29.97 38.08
N GLY A 16 20.33 30.50 37.94
CA GLY A 16 20.69 31.84 38.40
C GLY A 16 21.09 31.89 39.88
N GLU A 17 20.99 30.80 40.61
CA GLU A 17 21.32 30.67 42.00
C GLU A 17 22.61 29.90 42.21
N THR A 18 23.35 30.25 43.28
CA THR A 18 24.57 29.55 43.67
C THR A 18 24.30 28.88 45.01
N ALA A 19 24.66 27.59 45.11
CA ALA A 19 24.61 26.89 46.39
C ALA A 19 25.56 27.49 47.41
N ALA A 20 25.37 27.17 48.71
CA ALA A 20 26.19 27.70 49.81
C ALA A 20 27.69 27.37 49.68
N ASP A 21 28.07 26.39 48.93
CA ASP A 21 29.45 25.95 48.61
C ASP A 21 30.04 26.68 47.37
N GLY A 22 29.23 27.54 46.73
CA GLY A 22 29.64 28.27 45.54
C GLY A 22 29.46 27.53 44.20
N SER A 23 28.89 26.34 44.24
CA SER A 23 28.53 25.59 43.01
C SER A 23 27.25 26.20 42.41
N TYR A 24 27.09 25.99 41.09
CA TYR A 24 25.86 26.36 40.38
C TYR A 24 24.76 25.37 40.77
N GLN A 25 23.56 25.85 40.99
CA GLN A 25 22.38 24.97 41.13
C GLN A 25 21.92 24.54 39.76
N THR A 26 21.72 23.24 39.61
CA THR A 26 21.19 22.59 38.44
C THR A 26 19.84 21.98 38.74
N GLN A 27 19.01 21.86 37.74
CA GLN A 27 17.70 21.19 37.88
C GLN A 27 17.54 20.17 36.73
N TRP A 28 16.72 19.18 36.98
CA TRP A 28 16.24 18.29 35.94
C TRP A 28 15.03 18.94 35.30
N LEU A 29 15.04 19.15 33.99
CA LEU A 29 13.92 19.69 33.25
C LEU A 29 13.19 18.55 32.51
N ASP A 30 11.92 18.79 32.20
CA ASP A 30 11.19 17.87 31.34
C ASP A 30 11.93 17.68 30.02
N PRO A 31 11.87 16.49 29.43
CA PRO A 31 12.49 16.23 28.12
C PRO A 31 11.82 17.11 27.06
N TRP A 32 12.61 17.51 26.07
CA TRP A 32 12.13 18.31 24.95
C TRP A 32 12.48 17.70 23.59
N ASP A 33 13.24 16.63 23.57
CA ASP A 33 13.65 15.91 22.36
C ASP A 33 13.55 14.38 22.57
N ASP A 34 13.19 13.66 21.56
CA ASP A 34 12.74 12.29 21.63
C ASP A 34 13.76 11.25 21.16
N MET A 35 13.40 9.99 21.37
CA MET A 35 14.10 8.77 20.96
C MET A 35 13.80 8.41 19.52
N SER A 36 14.35 9.09 18.58
CA SER A 36 14.12 8.73 17.18
C SER A 36 15.42 8.33 16.47
N THR A 37 15.31 7.33 15.60
CA THR A 37 16.39 7.01 14.65
C THR A 37 16.61 8.13 13.62
N SER A 38 15.72 9.11 13.55
CA SER A 38 15.82 10.31 12.70
C SER A 38 16.84 11.31 13.19
N TYR A 39 17.10 11.35 14.50
CA TYR A 39 18.08 12.30 15.07
C TYR A 39 19.47 11.71 15.14
N THR A 40 20.44 12.45 14.65
CA THR A 40 21.84 11.99 14.56
C THR A 40 22.42 11.55 15.90
N PRO A 41 22.23 12.25 17.04
CA PRO A 41 22.74 11.81 18.34
C PRO A 41 22.13 10.51 18.80
N GLN A 42 20.79 10.36 18.70
CA GLN A 42 20.05 9.17 19.11
C GLN A 42 20.42 7.99 18.24
N TYR A 43 20.44 8.17 16.92
CA TYR A 43 20.91 7.15 15.98
C TYR A 43 22.32 6.67 16.31
N ALA A 44 23.26 7.58 16.60
CA ALA A 44 24.61 7.24 16.98
C ALA A 44 24.65 6.46 18.33
N MET A 45 23.78 6.80 19.30
CA MET A 45 23.66 6.06 20.56
C MET A 45 23.16 4.64 20.38
N LEU A 46 22.17 4.42 19.50
CA LEU A 46 21.71 3.06 19.15
C LEU A 46 22.85 2.20 18.58
N HIS A 47 23.83 2.83 17.92
CA HIS A 47 25.04 2.16 17.46
C HIS A 47 26.16 2.02 18.51
N GLY A 48 25.89 2.37 19.78
CA GLY A 48 26.80 2.25 20.90
C GLY A 48 27.76 3.43 21.09
N THR A 49 27.53 4.54 20.43
CA THR A 49 28.31 5.78 20.57
C THR A 49 27.73 6.62 21.71
N VAL A 50 28.59 7.29 22.48
CA VAL A 50 28.14 8.36 23.38
C VAL A 50 27.94 9.62 22.56
N SER A 51 26.71 10.09 22.55
CA SER A 51 26.29 11.22 21.72
C SER A 51 25.47 12.22 22.51
N TYR A 52 25.46 13.45 22.10
CA TYR A 52 24.61 14.51 22.63
C TYR A 52 24.51 15.66 21.62
N THR A 53 23.43 16.42 21.69
CA THR A 53 23.25 17.67 20.98
C THR A 53 23.76 18.82 21.85
N VAL A 54 24.39 19.80 21.25
CA VAL A 54 24.77 21.05 21.91
C VAL A 54 24.08 22.19 21.19
N GLU A 55 23.20 22.86 21.89
CA GLU A 55 22.50 24.03 21.38
C GLU A 55 23.00 25.30 22.04
N VAL A 56 23.02 26.38 21.30
CA VAL A 56 23.35 27.71 21.77
C VAL A 56 22.24 28.69 21.39
N PRO A 57 21.78 29.57 22.33
CA PRO A 57 20.62 30.39 22.12
C PRO A 57 20.82 31.58 21.16
N ALA A 58 22.03 31.82 20.69
CA ALA A 58 22.33 32.91 19.77
C ALA A 58 23.44 32.56 18.78
N TYR A 59 23.46 33.27 17.64
CA TYR A 59 24.43 33.08 16.55
C TYR A 59 25.44 34.25 16.53
N ASP A 60 26.02 34.62 17.67
CA ASP A 60 27.02 35.63 17.80
C ASP A 60 28.44 35.06 17.96
N GLU A 61 29.45 35.91 17.84
CA GLU A 61 30.85 35.48 17.93
C GLU A 61 31.17 34.86 19.29
N TYR A 62 30.58 35.33 20.35
CA TYR A 62 30.76 34.83 21.71
C TYR A 62 30.25 33.40 21.87
N MET A 63 29.06 33.13 21.33
CA MET A 63 28.44 31.79 21.35
C MET A 63 29.22 30.80 20.48
N VAL A 64 29.70 31.23 19.31
CA VAL A 64 30.57 30.40 18.44
C VAL A 64 31.89 30.05 19.13
N GLN A 65 32.49 30.99 19.85
CA GLN A 65 33.71 30.74 20.64
C GLN A 65 33.39 29.79 21.81
N GLY A 66 32.28 29.98 22.51
CA GLY A 66 31.83 29.12 23.58
C GLY A 66 31.66 27.68 23.09
N LEU A 67 30.98 27.49 21.96
CA LEU A 67 30.82 26.19 21.32
C LEU A 67 32.16 25.50 20.99
N ALA A 68 33.08 26.27 20.39
CA ALA A 68 34.42 25.78 20.03
C ALA A 68 35.20 25.32 21.29
N TYR A 69 35.20 26.13 22.35
CA TYR A 69 35.80 25.74 23.62
C TYR A 69 35.11 24.54 24.28
N GLY A 70 33.78 24.47 24.21
CA GLY A 70 33.01 23.32 24.68
C GLY A 70 33.46 22.04 23.97
N GLN A 71 33.54 22.06 22.64
CA GLN A 71 34.02 20.92 21.84
C GLN A 71 35.45 20.51 22.18
N LEU A 72 36.36 21.47 22.39
CA LEU A 72 37.72 21.18 22.82
C LEU A 72 37.76 20.57 24.22
N GLY A 73 36.94 21.06 25.16
CA GLY A 73 36.78 20.50 26.50
C GLY A 73 36.32 19.06 26.47
N GLN A 74 35.29 18.80 25.72
CA GLN A 74 34.70 17.45 25.52
C GLN A 74 35.74 16.52 24.89
N SER A 75 36.38 16.93 23.79
CA SER A 75 37.40 16.11 23.13
C SER A 75 38.57 15.75 24.06
N ASN A 76 39.02 16.71 24.88
CA ASN A 76 40.06 16.48 25.87
C ASN A 76 39.59 15.51 26.97
N TYR A 77 38.37 15.65 27.46
CA TYR A 77 37.79 14.77 28.47
C TYR A 77 37.65 13.34 27.93
N ILE A 78 37.10 13.18 26.72
CA ILE A 78 36.99 11.86 26.08
C ILE A 78 38.36 11.26 25.84
N ALA A 79 39.33 12.02 25.38
CA ALA A 79 40.71 11.53 25.15
C ALA A 79 41.36 11.01 26.45
N GLN A 80 41.12 11.71 27.58
CA GLN A 80 41.62 11.32 28.89
C GLN A 80 40.90 10.09 29.48
N ASN A 81 39.65 9.88 29.09
CA ASN A 81 38.79 8.82 29.62
C ASN A 81 38.45 7.75 28.56
N LYS A 82 39.17 7.69 27.45
CA LYS A 82 38.84 6.83 26.29
C LYS A 82 38.71 5.35 26.65
N GLU A 83 39.52 4.86 27.61
CA GLU A 83 39.46 3.46 28.06
C GLU A 83 38.09 3.14 28.71
N SER A 84 37.60 4.06 29.54
CA SER A 84 36.28 3.93 30.18
C SER A 84 35.17 3.95 29.14
N TYR A 85 35.25 4.86 28.16
CA TYR A 85 34.25 4.94 27.05
C TYR A 85 34.24 3.66 26.22
N LEU A 86 35.41 3.19 25.77
CA LEU A 86 35.52 1.97 24.98
C LEU A 86 35.05 0.72 25.76
N LEU A 87 35.39 0.66 27.06
CA LEU A 87 34.89 -0.42 27.91
C LEU A 87 33.38 -0.41 28.04
N ASN A 88 32.75 0.76 28.20
CA ASN A 88 31.32 0.89 28.29
C ASN A 88 30.66 0.48 26.97
N GLN A 89 31.20 0.88 25.84
CA GLN A 89 30.73 0.45 24.53
C GLN A 89 30.80 -1.08 24.36
N THR A 90 31.93 -1.65 24.75
CA THR A 90 32.12 -3.11 24.73
C THR A 90 31.07 -3.82 25.59
N ARG A 91 30.78 -3.30 26.78
CA ARG A 91 29.75 -3.86 27.68
C ARG A 91 28.34 -3.74 27.12
N ILE A 92 28.03 -2.66 26.38
CA ILE A 92 26.75 -2.54 25.66
C ILE A 92 26.60 -3.67 24.65
N PHE A 93 27.65 -3.93 23.85
CA PHE A 93 27.62 -4.99 22.85
C PHE A 93 27.64 -6.40 23.50
N GLU A 94 28.35 -6.58 24.59
CA GLU A 94 28.35 -7.83 25.34
C GLU A 94 26.97 -8.18 25.90
N ARG A 95 26.28 -7.19 26.48
CA ARG A 95 24.89 -7.38 26.90
C ARG A 95 23.97 -7.65 25.69
N GLY A 96 24.24 -7.02 24.55
CA GLY A 96 23.51 -7.31 23.31
C GLY A 96 23.64 -8.78 22.92
N VAL A 97 24.85 -9.30 22.83
CA VAL A 97 25.11 -10.70 22.41
C VAL A 97 24.48 -11.73 23.36
N THR A 98 24.28 -11.37 24.61
CA THR A 98 23.70 -12.27 25.65
C THR A 98 22.22 -11.96 25.94
N ASN A 99 21.64 -11.00 25.25
CA ASN A 99 20.32 -10.43 25.53
C ASN A 99 20.08 -10.10 27.00
N ALA A 100 21.10 -9.56 27.67
CA ALA A 100 21.05 -9.24 29.10
C ALA A 100 20.68 -7.79 29.33
N ASN A 101 19.91 -7.50 30.39
CA ASN A 101 19.68 -6.15 30.88
C ASN A 101 20.96 -5.51 31.44
N SER A 102 20.92 -4.20 31.64
CA SER A 102 21.91 -3.49 32.45
C SER A 102 21.57 -3.69 33.94
N ASP A 103 22.56 -3.95 34.76
CA ASP A 103 22.40 -4.03 36.23
C ASP A 103 21.92 -2.70 36.87
N ALA A 104 21.93 -1.63 36.08
CA ALA A 104 21.63 -0.27 36.54
C ALA A 104 20.20 0.20 36.26
N TYR A 105 19.35 -0.59 35.58
CA TYR A 105 18.03 -0.09 35.16
C TYR A 105 17.10 0.26 36.32
N GLU A 106 17.03 -0.58 37.34
CA GLU A 106 16.27 -0.31 38.58
C GLU A 106 16.80 0.91 39.35
N LEU A 107 18.12 1.10 39.32
CA LEU A 107 18.77 2.20 40.01
C LEU A 107 18.53 3.55 39.33
N VAL A 108 18.36 3.59 38.02
CA VAL A 108 18.13 4.85 37.29
C VAL A 108 16.73 5.37 37.55
N GLY A 109 15.70 4.53 37.44
CA GLY A 109 14.33 4.95 37.75
C GLY A 109 14.19 5.43 39.20
N GLN A 110 14.72 4.70 40.17
CA GLN A 110 14.72 5.11 41.58
C GLN A 110 15.52 6.40 41.81
N TRP A 111 16.65 6.58 41.13
CA TRP A 111 17.45 7.79 41.22
C TRP A 111 16.71 9.02 40.66
N LEU A 112 15.97 8.88 39.58
CA LEU A 112 15.12 9.94 39.03
C LEU A 112 14.06 10.36 40.04
N THR A 113 13.34 9.42 40.63
CA THR A 113 12.34 9.69 41.67
C THR A 113 12.95 10.33 42.89
N ASP A 114 14.07 9.78 43.43
CA ASP A 114 14.68 10.25 44.66
C ASP A 114 15.35 11.62 44.55
N GLN A 115 15.91 11.95 43.40
CA GLN A 115 16.67 13.19 43.22
C GLN A 115 15.90 14.30 42.55
N TYR A 116 14.93 13.98 41.71
CA TYR A 116 14.24 14.95 40.85
C TYR A 116 12.72 14.86 40.92
N ASP A 117 12.18 13.98 41.78
CA ASP A 117 10.74 13.78 41.96
C ASP A 117 10.03 13.39 40.62
N VAL A 118 10.73 12.65 39.76
CA VAL A 118 10.23 12.16 38.48
C VAL A 118 9.46 10.86 38.70
N GLU A 119 8.19 10.86 38.32
CA GLU A 119 7.29 9.71 38.38
C GLU A 119 6.64 9.51 37.00
N GLY A 120 5.86 8.42 36.83
CA GLY A 120 5.08 8.18 35.62
C GLY A 120 5.92 7.65 34.44
N ALA A 121 5.54 7.99 33.22
CA ALA A 121 6.09 7.41 31.99
C ALA A 121 7.62 7.50 31.89
N GLU A 122 8.25 8.58 32.36
CA GLU A 122 9.70 8.71 32.32
C GLU A 122 10.41 7.71 33.24
N ALA A 123 9.87 7.49 34.45
CA ALA A 123 10.40 6.45 35.36
C ALA A 123 10.14 5.03 34.81
N ASP A 124 9.00 4.84 34.13
CA ASP A 124 8.59 3.57 33.52
C ASP A 124 9.47 3.17 32.35
N LEU A 125 10.11 4.11 31.62
CA LEU A 125 11.10 3.83 30.58
C LEU A 125 12.27 2.94 31.04
N PHE A 126 12.47 2.79 32.34
CA PHE A 126 13.51 1.97 32.91
C PHE A 126 13.00 0.63 33.46
N ARG A 127 11.72 0.32 33.29
CA ARG A 127 11.15 -0.98 33.67
C ARG A 127 11.31 -1.98 32.55
N PRO A 128 11.52 -3.27 32.86
CA PRO A 128 11.50 -4.32 31.84
C PRO A 128 10.15 -4.38 31.14
N GLU A 129 10.15 -4.37 29.82
CA GLU A 129 8.96 -4.46 29.01
C GLU A 129 8.30 -5.85 29.10
N TYR A 130 9.14 -6.89 29.15
CA TYR A 130 8.71 -8.29 29.13
C TYR A 130 8.87 -8.94 30.51
N ASP A 131 8.19 -8.40 31.54
CA ASP A 131 8.23 -8.87 32.94
C ASP A 131 7.09 -9.86 33.30
N GLY A 132 6.35 -10.33 32.30
CA GLY A 132 5.22 -11.26 32.50
C GLY A 132 5.62 -12.71 32.75
N GLU A 133 4.67 -13.55 33.24
CA GLU A 133 4.86 -14.98 33.40
C GLU A 133 5.18 -15.66 32.05
N GLY A 134 6.28 -16.37 31.98
CA GLY A 134 6.75 -17.05 30.77
C GLY A 134 7.59 -16.18 29.86
N GLN A 135 7.68 -14.88 30.12
CA GLN A 135 8.52 -13.92 29.40
C GLN A 135 9.93 -13.84 30.00
N ASN A 136 10.83 -13.12 29.34
CA ASN A 136 12.25 -13.12 29.70
C ASN A 136 12.65 -12.13 30.80
N GLY A 137 11.75 -11.28 31.28
CA GLY A 137 12.03 -10.25 32.28
C GLY A 137 12.99 -9.17 31.79
N ASN A 138 13.03 -8.89 30.48
CA ASN A 138 13.98 -8.00 29.84
C ASN A 138 13.26 -6.79 29.21
N PHE A 139 14.02 -5.74 28.86
CA PHE A 139 13.55 -4.64 28.01
C PHE A 139 13.35 -5.07 26.57
N TYR A 140 14.09 -6.09 26.12
CA TYR A 140 14.03 -6.62 24.77
C TYR A 140 13.28 -7.93 24.73
N PRO A 141 12.55 -8.23 23.67
CA PRO A 141 12.05 -9.58 23.44
C PRO A 141 13.24 -10.54 23.20
N GLU A 142 12.93 -11.77 22.93
CA GLU A 142 13.89 -12.75 22.44
C GLU A 142 14.18 -12.51 20.94
N CYS A 143 13.12 -12.30 20.15
CA CYS A 143 13.23 -11.98 18.73
C CYS A 143 11.95 -11.32 18.19
N TYR A 144 12.07 -10.74 17.00
CA TYR A 144 10.97 -10.37 16.14
C TYR A 144 10.85 -11.38 14.99
N ILE A 145 9.63 -11.83 14.73
CA ILE A 145 9.26 -12.76 13.66
C ILE A 145 8.60 -11.96 12.56
N ILE A 146 9.18 -11.93 11.37
CA ILE A 146 8.62 -11.22 10.21
C ILE A 146 8.39 -12.25 9.11
N PRO A 147 7.14 -12.64 8.84
CA PRO A 147 6.85 -13.59 7.77
C PRO A 147 7.31 -13.07 6.42
N MET A 148 7.70 -13.98 5.52
CA MET A 148 8.09 -13.67 4.15
C MET A 148 7.28 -14.48 3.15
N ASP A 149 6.07 -14.89 3.55
CA ASP A 149 5.13 -15.67 2.73
C ASP A 149 3.78 -14.95 2.65
N GLY A 150 3.05 -15.16 1.56
CA GLY A 150 1.78 -14.44 1.32
C GLY A 150 0.58 -14.94 2.15
N ALA A 151 0.78 -15.92 3.05
CA ALA A 151 -0.28 -16.36 3.96
C ALA A 151 -0.24 -15.61 5.30
N ASN A 152 0.96 -15.21 5.73
CA ASN A 152 1.23 -14.56 7.00
C ASN A 152 1.81 -13.14 6.84
N GLN A 153 2.00 -12.67 5.60
CA GLN A 153 2.51 -11.33 5.28
C GLN A 153 1.62 -10.66 4.25
N SER A 154 1.03 -9.54 4.62
CA SER A 154 0.21 -8.71 3.72
C SER A 154 1.10 -7.91 2.75
N ASN A 155 2.22 -7.37 3.22
CA ASN A 155 3.12 -6.50 2.46
C ASN A 155 4.55 -7.07 2.38
N LEU A 156 4.76 -7.99 1.43
CA LEU A 156 6.06 -8.61 1.17
C LEU A 156 7.14 -7.59 0.79
N GLN A 157 6.78 -6.54 0.06
CA GLN A 157 7.73 -5.50 -0.38
C GLN A 157 8.30 -4.76 0.84
N ALA A 158 7.46 -4.30 1.76
CA ALA A 158 7.91 -3.61 2.96
C ALA A 158 8.74 -4.52 3.88
N ALA A 159 8.35 -5.79 4.03
CA ALA A 159 9.13 -6.77 4.78
C ALA A 159 10.54 -7.00 4.19
N ALA A 160 10.64 -7.12 2.86
CA ALA A 160 11.92 -7.24 2.15
C ALA A 160 12.78 -5.97 2.29
N GLU A 161 12.19 -4.79 2.16
CA GLU A 161 12.87 -3.51 2.38
C GLU A 161 13.36 -3.37 3.83
N MET A 162 12.58 -3.88 4.81
CA MET A 162 12.96 -3.88 6.22
C MET A 162 14.18 -4.77 6.48
N MET A 163 14.29 -5.93 5.83
CA MET A 163 15.49 -6.78 5.87
C MET A 163 16.74 -6.02 5.40
N VAL A 164 16.63 -5.34 4.27
CA VAL A 164 17.71 -4.51 3.71
C VAL A 164 18.07 -3.33 4.63
N TYR A 165 17.04 -2.66 5.19
CA TYR A 165 17.24 -1.56 6.12
C TYR A 165 18.00 -2.00 7.38
N LEU A 166 17.57 -3.07 8.04
CA LEU A 166 18.17 -3.59 9.25
C LEU A 166 19.63 -4.00 9.02
N THR A 167 19.88 -4.78 7.97
CA THR A 167 21.24 -5.28 7.67
C THR A 167 22.17 -4.15 7.22
N ARG A 168 21.69 -3.15 6.50
CA ARG A 168 22.44 -1.93 6.16
C ARG A 168 22.90 -1.18 7.41
N ASN A 169 22.13 -1.24 8.49
CA ASN A 169 22.46 -0.64 9.78
C ASN A 169 23.28 -1.58 10.70
N GLY A 170 23.77 -2.70 10.18
CA GLY A 170 24.64 -3.64 10.87
C GLY A 170 23.90 -4.61 11.79
N VAL A 171 22.58 -4.69 11.72
CA VAL A 171 21.78 -5.72 12.37
C VAL A 171 21.97 -7.03 11.61
N THR A 172 22.20 -8.12 12.32
CA THR A 172 22.18 -9.47 11.75
C THR A 172 20.74 -9.97 11.67
N VAL A 173 20.34 -10.45 10.51
CA VAL A 173 19.04 -11.04 10.29
C VAL A 173 19.21 -12.50 9.93
N ASN A 174 18.39 -13.39 10.50
CA ASN A 174 18.35 -14.80 10.16
C ASN A 174 17.12 -15.10 9.31
N VAL A 175 17.21 -16.13 8.49
CA VAL A 175 16.07 -16.70 7.77
C VAL A 175 15.95 -18.16 8.15
N THR A 176 14.74 -18.63 8.42
CA THR A 176 14.52 -20.01 8.82
C THR A 176 14.72 -20.98 7.66
N GLU A 177 15.40 -22.11 7.92
CA GLU A 177 15.57 -23.21 6.97
C GLU A 177 14.46 -24.25 7.11
N ASP A 178 13.85 -24.34 8.29
CA ASP A 178 12.73 -25.21 8.62
C ASP A 178 11.51 -24.39 9.05
N SER A 179 10.30 -24.96 8.94
CA SER A 179 9.09 -24.36 9.50
C SER A 179 9.04 -24.49 11.01
N PHE A 180 8.36 -23.56 11.67
CA PHE A 180 8.09 -23.61 13.10
C PHE A 180 6.67 -23.12 13.40
N THR A 181 6.20 -23.37 14.63
CA THR A 181 4.89 -22.89 15.09
C THR A 181 5.07 -21.97 16.29
N TYR A 182 4.46 -20.79 16.25
CA TYR A 182 4.40 -19.85 17.37
C TYR A 182 2.97 -19.30 17.53
N ASN A 183 2.46 -19.25 18.75
CA ASN A 183 1.08 -18.82 19.07
C ASN A 183 -0.01 -19.51 18.24
N GLY A 184 0.22 -20.78 17.82
CA GLY A 184 -0.73 -21.55 17.02
C GLY A 184 -0.70 -21.25 15.53
N VAL A 185 0.16 -20.34 15.08
CA VAL A 185 0.40 -20.02 13.66
C VAL A 185 1.64 -20.79 13.19
N GLU A 186 1.54 -21.41 12.01
CA GLU A 186 2.67 -22.07 11.35
C GLU A 186 3.39 -21.04 10.45
N TYR A 187 4.70 -20.90 10.69
CA TYR A 187 5.59 -20.06 9.88
C TYR A 187 6.47 -20.98 9.03
N PRO A 188 6.45 -20.83 7.70
CA PRO A 188 7.23 -21.69 6.82
C PRO A 188 8.74 -21.37 6.88
N ALA A 189 9.56 -22.25 6.31
CA ALA A 189 10.93 -21.92 5.97
C ALA A 189 10.98 -20.67 5.09
N GLY A 190 11.98 -19.80 5.30
CA GLY A 190 12.06 -18.48 4.66
C GLY A 190 11.56 -17.32 5.53
N THR A 191 11.00 -17.61 6.73
CA THR A 191 10.58 -16.56 7.67
C THR A 191 11.81 -15.80 8.22
N MET A 192 11.74 -14.46 8.22
CA MET A 192 12.80 -13.60 8.76
C MET A 192 12.71 -13.53 10.28
N ILE A 193 13.84 -13.73 10.94
CA ILE A 193 13.98 -13.64 12.39
C ILE A 193 15.03 -12.59 12.74
N VAL A 194 14.63 -11.62 13.56
CA VAL A 194 15.52 -10.57 14.07
C VAL A 194 15.78 -10.87 15.57
N SER A 195 16.83 -11.63 15.83
CA SER A 195 17.20 -12.02 17.17
C SER A 195 17.73 -10.85 17.98
N MET A 196 17.35 -10.76 19.26
CA MET A 196 17.91 -9.76 20.19
C MET A 196 19.25 -10.20 20.81
N TYR A 197 19.74 -11.39 20.48
CA TYR A 197 21.07 -11.88 20.88
C TYR A 197 22.17 -11.38 19.94
N GLN A 198 22.27 -10.08 19.75
CA GLN A 198 23.23 -9.46 18.86
C GLN A 198 23.73 -8.09 19.34
N ALA A 199 24.90 -7.70 18.89
CA ALA A 199 25.53 -6.43 19.29
C ALA A 199 24.70 -5.19 18.89
N LYS A 200 23.90 -5.30 17.81
CA LYS A 200 23.09 -4.20 17.26
C LYS A 200 21.59 -4.32 17.60
N ARG A 201 21.25 -5.07 18.66
CA ARG A 201 19.85 -5.22 19.10
C ARG A 201 19.14 -3.88 19.33
N SER A 202 19.87 -2.86 19.83
CA SER A 202 19.31 -1.53 20.08
C SER A 202 18.82 -0.84 18.80
N VAL A 203 19.52 -1.06 17.68
CA VAL A 203 19.12 -0.54 16.36
C VAL A 203 17.86 -1.25 15.88
N ALA A 204 17.83 -2.57 16.01
CA ALA A 204 16.67 -3.37 15.62
C ALA A 204 15.43 -2.99 16.44
N ASN A 205 15.57 -2.96 17.77
CA ASN A 205 14.48 -2.59 18.68
C ASN A 205 13.99 -1.15 18.42
N GLY A 206 14.91 -0.20 18.14
CA GLY A 206 14.55 1.20 17.89
C GLY A 206 13.71 1.44 16.63
N VAL A 207 13.37 0.40 15.86
CA VAL A 207 12.49 0.46 14.68
C VAL A 207 11.44 -0.64 14.62
N LEU A 208 11.47 -1.60 15.57
CA LEU A 208 10.53 -2.72 15.63
C LEU A 208 9.74 -2.76 16.94
N TYR A 209 10.10 -1.95 17.90
CA TYR A 209 9.42 -1.88 19.18
C TYR A 209 8.11 -1.08 19.04
N ASP A 210 7.04 -1.55 19.70
CA ASP A 210 5.73 -0.90 19.66
C ASP A 210 5.69 0.48 20.32
N GLY A 211 6.78 0.89 20.97
CA GLY A 211 6.90 2.23 21.54
C GLY A 211 6.29 2.39 22.93
N THR A 212 6.17 3.63 23.34
CA THR A 212 5.61 4.01 24.65
C THR A 212 4.73 5.24 24.48
N VAL A 213 3.59 5.26 25.18
CA VAL A 213 2.70 6.42 25.23
C VAL A 213 3.23 7.43 26.24
N ILE A 214 3.47 8.66 25.82
CA ILE A 214 3.95 9.77 26.65
C ILE A 214 2.92 10.88 26.66
N THR A 215 2.36 11.19 27.85
CA THR A 215 1.29 12.18 27.99
C THR A 215 1.59 13.23 29.07
N GLU A 216 2.52 12.95 29.99
CA GLU A 216 2.78 13.81 31.15
C GLU A 216 3.64 15.02 30.82
N TRP A 217 4.38 15.00 29.72
CA TRP A 217 5.26 16.08 29.35
C TRP A 217 4.49 17.19 28.61
N PRO A 218 4.78 18.46 28.91
CA PRO A 218 4.06 19.58 28.28
C PRO A 218 4.50 19.83 26.84
N VAL A 219 5.75 19.48 26.49
CA VAL A 219 6.34 19.67 25.16
C VAL A 219 7.35 18.58 24.91
N LEU A 220 7.27 17.97 23.75
CA LEU A 220 8.31 17.10 23.22
C LEU A 220 8.54 17.44 21.75
N TYR A 221 9.80 17.63 21.37
CA TYR A 221 10.18 17.77 19.97
C TYR A 221 10.37 16.36 19.42
N SER A 222 9.28 15.81 18.90
CA SER A 222 9.20 14.36 18.73
C SER A 222 9.26 13.90 17.27
N GLU A 223 9.81 12.70 17.10
CA GLU A 223 9.54 11.72 16.06
C GLU A 223 9.53 10.34 16.73
N GLY A 224 8.72 10.20 17.76
CA GLY A 224 8.71 9.09 18.70
C GLY A 224 8.18 7.78 18.15
N ILE A 225 7.86 7.72 16.85
CA ILE A 225 7.33 6.50 16.25
C ILE A 225 8.46 5.52 15.94
N THR A 226 8.47 4.42 16.67
CA THR A 226 9.45 3.32 16.52
C THR A 226 8.89 2.13 15.74
N ALA A 227 7.59 1.91 15.79
CA ALA A 227 6.92 0.76 15.19
C ALA A 227 6.82 0.85 13.66
N PHE A 228 7.92 0.54 12.96
CA PHE A 228 7.96 0.59 11.50
C PHE A 228 7.05 -0.45 10.82
N ASN A 229 6.65 -1.52 11.53
CA ASN A 229 5.66 -2.46 11.03
C ASN A 229 4.32 -1.75 10.77
N TYR A 230 3.85 -0.89 11.66
CA TYR A 230 2.62 -0.13 11.47
C TYR A 230 2.78 0.99 10.43
N THR A 231 3.87 1.76 10.48
CA THR A 231 4.05 2.87 9.56
C THR A 231 4.39 2.45 8.12
N ARG A 232 4.83 1.21 7.91
CA ARG A 232 5.15 0.65 6.59
C ARG A 232 4.22 -0.48 6.17
N GLY A 233 3.32 -0.92 7.05
CA GLY A 233 2.27 -1.89 6.77
C GLY A 233 2.76 -3.32 6.55
N PHE A 234 3.79 -3.79 7.28
CA PHE A 234 4.20 -5.19 7.22
C PHE A 234 3.87 -5.93 8.51
N ASP A 235 3.53 -7.22 8.37
CA ASP A 235 3.20 -8.07 9.50
C ASP A 235 4.44 -8.50 10.27
N MET A 236 4.36 -8.42 11.60
CA MET A 236 5.41 -8.78 12.53
C MET A 236 4.82 -9.35 13.83
N VAL A 237 5.53 -10.28 14.45
CA VAL A 237 5.15 -10.84 15.74
C VAL A 237 6.33 -10.80 16.70
N VAL A 238 6.07 -10.35 17.93
CA VAL A 238 7.07 -10.30 19.00
C VAL A 238 7.11 -11.63 19.73
N CYS A 239 8.29 -12.19 19.92
CA CYS A 239 8.52 -13.37 20.77
C CYS A 239 9.36 -12.98 21.98
N ALA A 240 8.77 -13.03 23.17
CA ALA A 240 9.43 -12.74 24.44
C ALA A 240 9.64 -13.99 25.31
N GLU A 241 9.17 -15.16 24.89
CA GLU A 241 9.26 -16.42 25.62
C GLU A 241 10.55 -17.19 25.26
N PRO A 242 11.49 -17.38 26.21
CA PRO A 242 12.76 -18.08 25.94
C PRO A 242 12.57 -19.50 25.39
N ALA A 243 11.57 -20.24 25.89
CA ALA A 243 11.32 -21.62 25.45
C ALA A 243 10.81 -21.71 24.00
N ALA A 244 10.05 -20.70 23.54
CA ALA A 244 9.63 -20.59 22.14
C ALA A 244 10.81 -20.19 21.26
N TYR A 245 11.61 -19.23 21.71
CA TYR A 245 12.80 -18.79 21.00
C TYR A 245 13.82 -19.91 20.75
N GLU A 246 14.06 -20.81 21.71
CA GLU A 246 14.94 -21.98 21.51
C GLU A 246 14.51 -22.82 20.30
N THR A 247 13.20 -22.91 20.04
CA THR A 247 12.65 -23.65 18.89
C THR A 247 12.82 -22.86 17.59
N ILE A 248 12.58 -21.55 17.65
CA ILE A 248 12.71 -20.64 16.51
C ILE A 248 14.19 -20.54 16.07
N ASP A 249 15.09 -20.33 17.03
CA ASP A 249 16.53 -20.24 16.77
C ASP A 249 17.08 -21.53 16.15
N ALA A 250 16.58 -22.69 16.60
CA ALA A 250 16.96 -23.99 16.02
C ALA A 250 16.48 -24.20 14.57
N ALA A 251 15.49 -23.46 14.13
CA ALA A 251 14.99 -23.47 12.75
C ALA A 251 15.76 -22.50 11.84
N CYS A 252 16.57 -21.58 12.42
CA CYS A 252 17.28 -20.56 11.67
C CYS A 252 18.53 -21.10 10.98
N GLY A 253 18.79 -20.56 9.78
CA GLY A 253 20.09 -20.64 9.11
C GLY A 253 21.10 -19.63 9.64
N ASP A 254 22.25 -19.54 8.98
CA ASP A 254 23.30 -18.57 9.31
C ASP A 254 22.78 -17.13 9.23
N GLY A 255 23.30 -16.26 10.11
CA GLY A 255 22.95 -14.84 10.08
C GLY A 255 23.48 -14.12 8.86
N MET A 256 22.63 -13.30 8.22
CA MET A 256 22.94 -12.53 7.02
C MET A 256 23.43 -11.12 7.37
N ASP A 257 24.45 -10.68 6.64
CA ASP A 257 24.85 -9.29 6.58
C ASP A 257 24.12 -8.54 5.45
N TYR A 258 24.52 -7.28 5.21
CA TYR A 258 23.88 -6.46 4.18
C TYR A 258 24.00 -7.02 2.75
N ALA A 259 25.15 -7.62 2.39
CA ALA A 259 25.35 -8.17 1.05
C ALA A 259 24.56 -9.47 0.86
N ASP A 260 24.50 -10.31 1.90
CA ASP A 260 23.72 -11.54 1.91
C ASP A 260 22.21 -11.23 1.81
N ALA A 261 21.75 -10.24 2.59
CA ALA A 261 20.36 -9.79 2.57
C ALA A 261 19.93 -9.23 1.20
N GLN A 262 20.77 -8.42 0.56
CA GLN A 262 20.51 -7.93 -0.80
C GLN A 262 20.37 -9.11 -1.79
N ALA A 263 21.31 -10.05 -1.74
CA ALA A 263 21.27 -11.24 -2.60
C ALA A 263 20.03 -12.11 -2.32
N TYR A 264 19.63 -12.23 -1.05
CA TYR A 264 18.44 -12.99 -0.66
C TYR A 264 17.16 -12.32 -1.18
N VAL A 265 17.01 -11.01 -1.01
CA VAL A 265 15.84 -10.26 -1.50
C VAL A 265 15.69 -10.37 -3.01
N GLU A 266 16.79 -10.40 -3.79
CA GLU A 266 16.74 -10.65 -5.23
C GLU A 266 16.19 -12.06 -5.60
N THR A 267 16.16 -13.00 -4.66
CA THR A 267 15.57 -14.35 -4.87
C THR A 267 14.09 -14.42 -4.52
N LEU A 268 13.56 -13.43 -3.81
CA LEU A 268 12.15 -13.41 -3.43
C LEU A 268 11.26 -13.28 -4.66
N THR A 269 10.11 -13.90 -4.58
CA THR A 269 9.09 -13.83 -5.62
C THR A 269 7.76 -13.41 -5.02
N SER A 270 6.93 -12.76 -5.81
CA SER A 270 5.57 -12.43 -5.45
C SER A 270 4.81 -13.67 -4.98
N ALA A 271 4.00 -13.50 -3.94
CA ALA A 271 3.19 -14.58 -3.40
C ALA A 271 1.96 -14.82 -4.27
N PHE A 272 1.67 -16.08 -4.56
CA PHE A 272 0.49 -16.48 -5.32
C PHE A 272 -0.21 -17.66 -4.66
N SER A 273 -1.53 -17.56 -4.56
CA SER A 273 -2.41 -18.64 -4.11
C SER A 273 -3.55 -18.85 -5.12
N GLY A 274 -4.18 -20.02 -5.10
CA GLY A 274 -5.31 -20.32 -5.97
C GLY A 274 -4.88 -20.99 -7.28
N VAL A 275 -5.61 -20.76 -8.38
CA VAL A 275 -5.46 -21.48 -9.66
C VAL A 275 -4.72 -20.65 -10.68
N GLU A 276 -3.60 -21.17 -11.17
CA GLU A 276 -2.82 -20.53 -12.24
C GLU A 276 -3.62 -20.47 -13.55
N GLY A 277 -3.39 -19.39 -14.32
CA GLY A 277 -3.96 -19.21 -15.66
C GLY A 277 -5.37 -18.63 -15.68
N GLU A 278 -5.94 -18.30 -14.52
CA GLU A 278 -7.21 -17.61 -14.40
C GLU A 278 -7.00 -16.10 -14.13
N ASN A 279 -8.06 -15.40 -13.74
CA ASN A 279 -7.94 -14.04 -13.28
C ASN A 279 -7.29 -14.02 -11.90
N VAL A 280 -6.57 -12.97 -11.60
CA VAL A 280 -5.89 -12.76 -10.33
C VAL A 280 -6.47 -11.55 -9.65
N VAL A 281 -6.81 -11.69 -8.38
CA VAL A 281 -6.95 -10.56 -7.47
C VAL A 281 -5.54 -10.15 -7.07
N LEU A 282 -5.08 -8.99 -7.53
CA LEU A 282 -3.87 -8.34 -7.07
C LEU A 282 -4.26 -7.57 -5.80
N MET A 283 -3.74 -8.01 -4.66
CA MET A 283 -4.08 -7.42 -3.35
C MET A 283 -3.56 -5.99 -3.26
N ASN A 284 -4.40 -5.08 -2.79
CA ASN A 284 -4.03 -3.68 -2.55
C ASN A 284 -3.44 -3.53 -1.13
N ALA A 285 -2.26 -4.09 -0.92
CA ALA A 285 -1.62 -4.19 0.38
C ALA A 285 -0.41 -3.25 0.55
N SER A 286 -0.02 -2.50 -0.49
CA SER A 286 1.19 -1.68 -0.44
C SER A 286 1.25 -0.64 -1.54
N GLU A 287 2.18 0.32 -1.40
CA GLU A 287 2.53 1.25 -2.47
C GLU A 287 3.02 0.53 -3.74
N ALA A 288 3.67 -0.63 -3.60
CA ALA A 288 4.09 -1.46 -4.73
C ALA A 288 2.90 -1.99 -5.53
N SER A 289 1.80 -2.35 -4.86
CA SER A 289 0.56 -2.78 -5.52
C SER A 289 -0.02 -1.66 -6.39
N THR A 290 -0.08 -0.44 -5.85
CA THR A 290 -0.54 0.75 -6.58
C THR A 290 0.38 1.08 -7.75
N ALA A 291 1.70 1.04 -7.57
CA ALA A 291 2.67 1.29 -8.63
C ALA A 291 2.53 0.26 -9.78
N ALA A 292 2.41 -1.02 -9.44
CA ALA A 292 2.18 -2.10 -10.41
C ALA A 292 0.89 -1.90 -11.22
N VAL A 293 -0.21 -1.52 -10.55
CA VAL A 293 -1.49 -1.21 -11.22
C VAL A 293 -1.35 0.00 -12.15
N ASN A 294 -0.65 1.06 -11.73
CA ASN A 294 -0.37 2.21 -12.57
C ASN A 294 0.44 1.83 -13.81
N ASP A 295 1.42 0.93 -13.67
CA ASP A 295 2.21 0.42 -14.81
C ASP A 295 1.35 -0.38 -15.79
N LEU A 296 0.49 -1.26 -15.28
CA LEU A 296 -0.46 -2.02 -16.11
C LEU A 296 -1.39 -1.10 -16.88
N LEU A 297 -1.99 -0.11 -16.22
CA LEU A 297 -2.89 0.85 -16.87
C LEU A 297 -2.18 1.70 -17.93
N ARG A 298 -0.95 2.16 -17.66
CA ARG A 298 -0.12 2.89 -18.65
C ARG A 298 0.27 2.02 -19.84
N ALA A 299 0.45 0.72 -19.60
CA ALA A 299 0.68 -0.27 -20.67
C ALA A 299 -0.60 -0.65 -21.43
N GLY A 300 -1.74 -0.03 -21.12
CA GLY A 300 -3.04 -0.30 -21.74
C GLY A 300 -3.62 -1.67 -21.40
N LYS A 301 -3.25 -2.22 -20.25
CA LYS A 301 -3.78 -3.50 -19.76
C LYS A 301 -5.13 -3.29 -19.09
N ALA A 302 -5.96 -4.33 -19.12
CA ALA A 302 -7.26 -4.31 -18.45
C ALA A 302 -7.07 -4.53 -16.95
N VAL A 303 -7.42 -3.55 -16.16
CA VAL A 303 -7.46 -3.61 -14.70
C VAL A 303 -8.85 -3.20 -14.24
N SER A 304 -9.44 -3.93 -13.31
CA SER A 304 -10.71 -3.54 -12.66
C SER A 304 -10.51 -3.43 -11.17
N LEU A 305 -11.05 -2.37 -10.57
CA LEU A 305 -11.12 -2.24 -9.11
C LEU A 305 -12.29 -3.06 -8.59
N ILE A 306 -12.08 -3.88 -7.58
CA ILE A 306 -13.13 -4.63 -6.88
C ILE A 306 -13.84 -3.66 -5.93
N THR A 307 -15.13 -3.45 -6.15
CA THR A 307 -15.94 -2.44 -5.45
C THR A 307 -16.91 -3.03 -4.45
N ALA A 308 -16.96 -4.33 -4.29
CA ALA A 308 -17.69 -5.03 -3.23
C ALA A 308 -17.28 -6.51 -3.15
N GLY A 309 -17.32 -7.08 -1.95
CA GLY A 309 -17.07 -8.50 -1.67
C GLY A 309 -15.76 -8.74 -0.94
N GLU A 310 -15.32 -10.00 -0.89
CA GLU A 310 -14.18 -10.45 -0.07
C GLU A 310 -12.87 -9.70 -0.31
N TYR A 311 -12.68 -9.16 -1.53
CA TYR A 311 -11.42 -8.47 -1.93
C TYR A 311 -11.67 -7.01 -2.28
N GLU A 312 -12.64 -6.37 -1.66
CA GLU A 312 -12.95 -4.95 -1.91
C GLU A 312 -11.70 -4.06 -1.74
N GLY A 313 -11.53 -3.11 -2.65
CA GLY A 313 -10.35 -2.24 -2.71
C GLY A 313 -9.16 -2.84 -3.45
N SER A 314 -9.15 -4.15 -3.76
CA SER A 314 -8.11 -4.83 -4.54
C SER A 314 -8.44 -4.84 -6.04
N PHE A 315 -7.52 -5.35 -6.86
CA PHE A 315 -7.63 -5.24 -8.32
C PHE A 315 -7.78 -6.59 -8.99
N LEU A 316 -8.64 -6.66 -9.98
CA LEU A 316 -8.79 -7.83 -10.84
C LEU A 316 -8.00 -7.63 -12.13
N VAL A 317 -7.05 -8.52 -12.40
CA VAL A 317 -6.19 -8.52 -13.58
C VAL A 317 -6.12 -9.91 -14.21
N SER A 318 -5.63 -10.02 -15.44
CA SER A 318 -5.32 -11.36 -16.00
C SER A 318 -4.07 -11.93 -15.32
N TYR A 319 -3.97 -13.27 -15.25
CA TYR A 319 -2.79 -13.95 -14.71
C TYR A 319 -1.50 -13.54 -15.45
N ALA A 320 -1.58 -13.36 -16.76
CA ALA A 320 -0.42 -12.94 -17.56
C ALA A 320 0.01 -11.50 -17.27
N ASP A 321 -0.94 -10.60 -17.01
CA ASP A 321 -0.63 -9.21 -16.66
C ASP A 321 -0.08 -9.14 -15.24
N TRP A 322 -0.62 -9.93 -14.29
CA TRP A 322 -0.05 -10.05 -12.95
C TRP A 322 1.39 -10.57 -13.00
N GLN A 323 1.67 -11.65 -13.75
CA GLN A 323 3.02 -12.14 -13.90
C GLN A 323 3.98 -11.10 -14.50
N SER A 324 3.51 -10.24 -15.40
CA SER A 324 4.34 -9.24 -16.06
C SER A 324 4.86 -8.13 -15.13
N VAL A 325 4.29 -7.96 -13.97
CA VAL A 325 4.72 -6.96 -12.94
C VAL A 325 5.43 -7.60 -11.75
N CYS A 326 5.40 -8.93 -11.63
CA CYS A 326 6.05 -9.65 -10.52
C CYS A 326 7.59 -9.64 -10.58
N ASP A 327 8.18 -9.29 -11.73
CA ASP A 327 9.63 -9.14 -11.85
C ASP A 327 10.12 -7.80 -11.25
N ASP A 328 9.26 -6.80 -11.20
CA ASP A 328 9.58 -5.45 -10.72
C ASP A 328 9.07 -5.19 -9.30
N TYR A 329 8.07 -5.96 -8.83
CA TYR A 329 7.39 -5.74 -7.56
C TYR A 329 7.16 -7.07 -6.82
N LEU A 330 7.29 -7.05 -5.49
CA LEU A 330 6.86 -8.16 -4.63
C LEU A 330 5.39 -7.96 -4.24
N LEU A 331 4.51 -8.74 -4.84
CA LEU A 331 3.06 -8.60 -4.75
C LEU A 331 2.41 -9.85 -4.15
N THR A 332 1.20 -9.69 -3.65
CA THR A 332 0.34 -10.81 -3.28
C THR A 332 -0.81 -10.93 -4.27
N GLY A 333 -0.98 -12.12 -4.86
CA GLY A 333 -2.02 -12.43 -5.82
C GLY A 333 -2.83 -13.66 -5.43
N VAL A 334 -4.14 -13.59 -5.65
CA VAL A 334 -5.07 -14.71 -5.43
C VAL A 334 -5.72 -15.09 -6.75
N GLY A 335 -5.45 -16.31 -7.23
CA GLY A 335 -6.09 -16.85 -8.42
C GLY A 335 -7.57 -17.14 -8.16
N VAL A 336 -8.44 -16.52 -8.94
CA VAL A 336 -9.90 -16.67 -8.80
C VAL A 336 -10.50 -17.24 -10.07
N SER A 337 -11.51 -18.12 -9.93
CA SER A 337 -12.16 -18.71 -11.09
C SER A 337 -12.97 -17.66 -11.89
N ALA A 338 -13.09 -17.87 -13.20
CA ALA A 338 -13.87 -16.99 -14.07
C ALA A 338 -15.36 -16.84 -13.66
N ALA A 339 -15.86 -17.76 -12.83
CA ALA A 339 -17.19 -17.68 -12.22
C ALA A 339 -17.11 -16.88 -10.90
N LEU A 340 -16.78 -15.60 -10.98
CA LEU A 340 -16.66 -14.66 -9.85
C LEU A 340 -18.02 -14.41 -9.16
N SER A 341 -18.61 -15.46 -8.58
CA SER A 341 -19.89 -15.32 -7.84
C SER A 341 -19.63 -14.56 -6.54
N GLY A 342 -20.06 -13.31 -6.46
CA GLY A 342 -19.99 -12.48 -5.26
C GLY A 342 -19.00 -11.30 -5.31
N LEU A 343 -18.15 -11.20 -6.33
CA LEU A 343 -17.31 -10.02 -6.52
C LEU A 343 -17.99 -9.01 -7.46
N SER A 344 -17.99 -7.76 -7.07
CA SER A 344 -18.34 -6.63 -7.95
C SER A 344 -17.07 -5.91 -8.32
N ALA A 345 -16.76 -5.78 -9.59
CA ALA A 345 -15.55 -5.10 -10.06
C ALA A 345 -15.89 -4.13 -11.19
N GLN A 346 -15.26 -2.96 -11.18
CA GLN A 346 -15.43 -1.92 -12.20
C GLN A 346 -14.10 -1.65 -12.92
N PRO A 347 -14.09 -1.58 -14.27
CA PRO A 347 -12.87 -1.34 -15.01
C PRO A 347 -12.34 0.07 -14.76
N LEU A 348 -11.04 0.18 -14.58
CA LEU A 348 -10.35 1.46 -14.55
C LEU A 348 -9.95 1.85 -15.98
N SER A 349 -10.39 3.01 -16.45
CA SER A 349 -10.15 3.45 -17.84
C SER A 349 -8.73 3.93 -18.08
N LYS A 350 -8.03 4.36 -17.03
CA LYS A 350 -6.68 4.96 -17.10
C LYS A 350 -5.99 4.96 -15.75
N ALA A 351 -4.67 5.15 -15.76
CA ALA A 351 -3.93 5.56 -14.57
C ALA A 351 -4.30 7.00 -14.19
N PRO A 352 -4.57 7.29 -12.89
CA PRO A 352 -4.90 8.63 -12.44
C PRO A 352 -3.77 9.64 -12.68
N VAL A 353 -4.15 10.89 -12.95
CA VAL A 353 -3.24 12.04 -13.02
C VAL A 353 -3.49 12.93 -11.80
N ILE A 354 -2.42 13.22 -11.06
CA ILE A 354 -2.50 13.90 -9.77
C ILE A 354 -1.96 15.33 -9.89
N TYR A 355 -2.63 16.28 -9.27
CA TYR A 355 -2.07 17.62 -9.00
C TYR A 355 -1.80 17.77 -7.51
N ILE A 356 -0.60 18.21 -7.17
CA ILE A 356 -0.19 18.46 -5.79
C ILE A 356 -0.30 19.95 -5.51
N SER A 357 -1.17 20.34 -4.57
CA SER A 357 -1.37 21.72 -4.18
C SER A 357 -0.17 22.31 -3.43
N GLY A 358 0.00 23.63 -3.52
CA GLY A 358 1.02 24.35 -2.77
C GLY A 358 2.44 24.25 -3.33
N LYS A 359 2.58 23.95 -4.64
CA LYS A 359 3.89 23.97 -5.31
C LYS A 359 4.50 25.37 -5.25
N PRO A 360 5.69 25.55 -4.65
CA PRO A 360 6.37 26.85 -4.66
C PRO A 360 6.76 27.29 -6.07
N ALA A 361 6.65 28.61 -6.33
CA ALA A 361 6.79 29.20 -7.65
C ALA A 361 8.17 29.02 -8.33
N ASP A 362 9.21 28.65 -7.60
CA ASP A 362 10.61 28.69 -8.04
C ASP A 362 11.19 27.33 -8.45
N ASN A 363 10.35 26.31 -8.70
CA ASN A 363 10.87 24.96 -8.90
C ASN A 363 10.66 24.38 -10.30
N ASP A 364 11.67 24.58 -11.15
CA ASP A 364 11.70 24.00 -12.51
C ASP A 364 12.08 22.50 -12.53
N SER A 365 12.55 21.93 -11.41
CA SER A 365 13.09 20.56 -11.37
C SER A 365 12.16 19.49 -10.82
N GLY A 366 10.96 19.87 -10.38
CA GLY A 366 10.02 18.94 -9.74
C GLY A 366 10.28 18.74 -8.23
N PHE A 367 11.52 18.88 -7.74
CA PHE A 367 11.86 18.93 -6.31
C PHE A 367 12.21 20.35 -5.90
N VAL A 368 11.51 20.87 -4.91
CA VAL A 368 11.82 22.16 -4.29
C VAL A 368 13.04 21.96 -3.40
N LYS A 369 14.01 22.84 -3.49
CA LYS A 369 15.09 22.86 -2.49
C LYS A 369 14.47 23.04 -1.13
N THR A 370 14.72 22.09 -0.22
CA THR A 370 14.36 22.24 1.18
C THR A 370 14.95 23.51 1.69
N SER A 371 14.15 24.55 1.79
CA SER A 371 14.47 25.73 2.58
C SER A 371 13.71 25.57 3.89
N LEU A 372 14.25 26.11 4.95
CA LEU A 372 13.56 26.25 6.23
C LEU A 372 12.32 27.18 6.12
N VAL A 373 11.91 27.54 4.90
CA VAL A 373 10.69 28.30 4.64
C VAL A 373 9.51 27.34 4.65
N SER A 374 8.56 27.60 5.53
CA SER A 374 7.36 26.80 5.72
C SER A 374 6.64 26.52 4.41
N GLY A 375 6.28 25.26 4.19
CA GLY A 375 5.46 24.78 3.07
C GLY A 375 6.19 24.03 1.96
N SER A 376 7.48 24.27 1.72
CA SER A 376 8.19 23.62 0.61
C SER A 376 8.52 22.14 0.87
N TYR A 377 8.75 21.75 2.11
CA TYR A 377 9.03 20.35 2.47
C TYR A 377 7.79 19.47 2.35
N GLN A 378 6.62 19.96 2.73
CA GLN A 378 5.36 19.22 2.60
C GLN A 378 5.07 18.85 1.14
N TYR A 379 5.20 19.78 0.21
CA TYR A 379 5.11 19.50 -1.22
C TYR A 379 6.10 18.41 -1.67
N ASN A 380 7.33 18.41 -1.16
CA ASN A 380 8.30 17.39 -1.50
C ASN A 380 7.96 16.01 -0.94
N TYR A 381 7.34 15.93 0.24
CA TYR A 381 6.86 14.66 0.81
C TYR A 381 5.70 14.10 -0.02
N ASP A 382 4.72 14.95 -0.36
CA ASP A 382 3.61 14.57 -1.24
C ASP A 382 4.14 14.07 -2.60
N ARG A 383 5.12 14.78 -3.17
CA ARG A 383 5.74 14.41 -4.42
C ARG A 383 6.45 13.06 -4.35
N GLN A 384 7.21 12.80 -3.29
CA GLN A 384 7.87 11.51 -3.08
C GLN A 384 6.85 10.38 -2.91
N ALA A 385 5.79 10.61 -2.17
CA ALA A 385 4.71 9.63 -2.02
C ALA A 385 4.09 9.29 -3.39
N MET A 386 3.80 10.28 -4.22
CA MET A 386 3.29 10.04 -5.58
C MET A 386 4.26 9.31 -6.49
N GLU A 387 5.56 9.54 -6.35
CA GLU A 387 6.61 8.80 -7.08
C GLU A 387 6.65 7.33 -6.64
N LEU A 388 6.55 7.04 -5.34
CA LEU A 388 6.50 5.67 -4.81
C LEU A 388 5.24 4.92 -5.28
N LEU A 389 4.09 5.60 -5.27
CA LEU A 389 2.82 5.07 -5.78
C LEU A 389 2.76 4.96 -7.31
N GLY A 390 3.77 5.45 -8.01
CA GLY A 390 3.84 5.41 -9.47
C GLY A 390 2.82 6.31 -10.17
N PHE A 391 2.25 7.33 -9.53
CA PHE A 391 1.32 8.25 -10.16
C PHE A 391 1.99 9.26 -11.10
N THR A 392 1.26 9.67 -12.11
CA THR A 392 1.66 10.80 -12.96
C THR A 392 1.25 12.10 -12.30
N VAL A 393 2.22 12.99 -12.05
CA VAL A 393 1.97 14.32 -11.49
C VAL A 393 1.95 15.36 -12.60
N THR A 394 0.93 16.23 -12.59
CA THR A 394 0.79 17.37 -13.52
C THR A 394 0.98 18.71 -12.83
N ASP A 395 1.45 19.72 -13.56
CA ASP A 395 1.51 21.11 -13.11
C ASP A 395 0.26 21.92 -13.46
N ASN A 396 -0.76 21.29 -14.02
CA ASN A 396 -2.02 21.92 -14.41
C ASN A 396 -3.19 21.22 -13.73
N ALA A 397 -3.75 21.85 -12.70
CA ALA A 397 -4.86 21.30 -11.91
C ALA A 397 -6.10 20.96 -12.75
N ALA A 398 -6.35 21.67 -13.84
CA ALA A 398 -7.47 21.37 -14.74
C ALA A 398 -7.31 20.08 -15.56
N GLN A 399 -6.14 19.45 -15.54
CA GLN A 399 -5.86 18.18 -16.20
C GLN A 399 -5.76 17.01 -15.21
N ALA A 400 -5.89 17.28 -13.92
CA ALA A 400 -5.83 16.27 -12.88
C ALA A 400 -7.16 15.55 -12.72
N ASP A 401 -7.08 14.28 -12.36
CA ASP A 401 -8.22 13.48 -11.93
C ASP A 401 -8.49 13.66 -10.43
N LEU A 402 -7.43 14.00 -9.68
CA LEU A 402 -7.46 14.22 -8.24
C LEU A 402 -6.50 15.35 -7.86
N ILE A 403 -6.96 16.24 -7.00
CA ILE A 403 -6.12 17.23 -6.32
C ILE A 403 -5.72 16.66 -4.96
N ILE A 404 -4.45 16.76 -4.58
CA ILE A 404 -3.96 16.32 -3.28
C ILE A 404 -3.14 17.40 -2.59
N GLY A 405 -2.94 17.27 -1.29
CA GLY A 405 -1.87 17.96 -0.58
C GLY A 405 -2.06 18.14 0.91
N ALA A 406 -0.89 18.21 1.59
CA ALA A 406 -0.75 18.66 2.98
C ALA A 406 -0.68 20.21 3.09
N ALA A 407 -0.46 20.91 1.99
CA ALA A 407 -0.45 22.37 1.91
C ALA A 407 -1.86 22.93 1.72
N ALA A 408 -2.03 24.22 2.00
CA ALA A 408 -3.25 24.94 1.64
C ALA A 408 -3.49 24.89 0.11
N LEU A 409 -4.77 24.92 -0.30
CA LEU A 409 -5.15 24.98 -1.70
C LEU A 409 -4.57 26.24 -2.35
N ASP A 410 -3.78 26.07 -3.41
CA ASP A 410 -3.36 27.18 -4.25
C ASP A 410 -4.49 27.59 -5.23
N ASP A 411 -4.32 28.71 -5.95
CA ASP A 411 -5.36 29.27 -6.82
C ASP A 411 -5.83 28.26 -7.91
N GLN A 412 -4.93 27.42 -8.44
CA GLN A 412 -5.29 26.43 -9.44
C GLN A 412 -6.05 25.25 -8.83
N ALA A 413 -5.57 24.77 -7.69
CA ALA A 413 -6.21 23.70 -6.95
C ALA A 413 -7.62 24.11 -6.50
N LEU A 414 -7.76 25.30 -5.89
CA LEU A 414 -9.04 25.84 -5.46
C LEU A 414 -10.04 25.94 -6.61
N ALA A 415 -9.61 26.51 -7.76
CA ALA A 415 -10.47 26.62 -8.94
C ALA A 415 -10.90 25.26 -9.49
N ALA A 416 -10.03 24.25 -9.48
CA ALA A 416 -10.34 22.90 -9.92
C ALA A 416 -11.32 22.20 -8.97
N VAL A 417 -11.11 22.30 -7.65
CA VAL A 417 -12.00 21.74 -6.61
C VAL A 417 -13.40 22.38 -6.72
N GLN A 418 -13.49 23.69 -6.85
CA GLN A 418 -14.76 24.40 -7.06
C GLN A 418 -15.44 24.06 -8.39
N ALA A 419 -14.69 23.58 -9.38
CA ALA A 419 -15.22 23.05 -10.64
C ALA A 419 -15.67 21.57 -10.54
N GLY A 420 -15.50 20.92 -9.38
CA GLY A 420 -15.92 19.54 -9.13
C GLY A 420 -14.80 18.50 -9.30
N THR A 421 -13.54 18.90 -9.44
CA THR A 421 -12.42 17.95 -9.39
C THR A 421 -12.30 17.40 -7.98
N PRO A 422 -12.26 16.07 -7.78
CA PRO A 422 -12.08 15.46 -6.46
C PRO A 422 -10.82 15.96 -5.75
N TYR A 423 -10.90 16.10 -4.42
CA TYR A 423 -9.83 16.60 -3.59
C TYR A 423 -9.62 15.72 -2.35
N ILE A 424 -8.37 15.32 -2.09
CA ILE A 424 -7.96 14.77 -0.81
C ILE A 424 -6.98 15.71 -0.12
N GLY A 425 -7.43 16.30 0.99
CA GLY A 425 -6.63 17.19 1.83
C GLY A 425 -6.31 16.54 3.17
N TYR A 426 -5.09 16.75 3.67
CA TYR A 426 -4.66 16.15 4.92
C TYR A 426 -3.69 17.07 5.67
N GLY A 427 -3.81 17.06 7.03
CA GLY A 427 -2.97 17.87 7.90
C GLY A 427 -3.42 19.33 8.04
N SER A 428 -2.87 20.00 9.03
CA SER A 428 -3.37 21.28 9.53
C SER A 428 -3.42 22.42 8.50
N ASN A 429 -2.46 22.49 7.59
CA ASN A 429 -2.45 23.56 6.58
C ASN A 429 -3.52 23.35 5.50
N ALA A 430 -3.71 22.10 5.06
CA ALA A 430 -4.79 21.74 4.15
C ALA A 430 -6.16 21.98 4.80
N MET A 431 -6.34 21.56 6.06
CA MET A 431 -7.60 21.73 6.80
C MET A 431 -8.00 23.20 6.99
N ARG A 432 -7.04 24.09 7.29
CA ARG A 432 -7.33 25.54 7.41
C ARG A 432 -7.87 26.15 6.12
N SER A 433 -7.45 25.66 4.95
CA SER A 433 -8.03 26.11 3.68
C SER A 433 -9.30 25.35 3.29
N ALA A 434 -9.41 24.07 3.65
CA ALA A 434 -10.59 23.26 3.36
C ALA A 434 -11.85 23.75 4.10
N VAL A 435 -11.69 24.28 5.32
CA VAL A 435 -12.80 24.90 6.09
C VAL A 435 -13.48 26.02 5.30
N GLU A 436 -12.75 26.77 4.47
CA GLU A 436 -13.29 27.85 3.65
C GLU A 436 -14.19 27.37 2.49
N LEU A 437 -14.14 26.07 2.16
CA LEU A 437 -15.04 25.46 1.16
C LEU A 437 -16.48 25.32 1.67
N PHE A 438 -16.69 25.35 2.98
CA PHE A 438 -17.98 25.14 3.65
C PHE A 438 -18.53 26.45 4.25
N ALA A 439 -19.83 26.47 4.57
CA ALA A 439 -20.39 27.60 5.28
C ALA A 439 -19.84 27.66 6.73
N ASP A 440 -19.84 28.87 7.29
CA ASP A 440 -19.27 29.13 8.62
C ASP A 440 -19.84 28.18 9.69
N GLY A 441 -18.98 27.43 10.35
CA GLY A 441 -19.31 26.47 11.39
C GLY A 441 -19.81 25.10 10.91
N GLU A 442 -19.94 24.83 9.61
CA GLU A 442 -20.32 23.51 9.10
C GLU A 442 -19.18 22.50 9.19
N LEU A 443 -17.94 22.92 8.89
CA LEU A 443 -16.73 22.14 9.11
C LEU A 443 -15.88 22.86 10.15
N VAL A 444 -15.59 22.20 11.28
CA VAL A 444 -14.74 22.74 12.33
C VAL A 444 -13.56 21.80 12.56
N TYR A 445 -12.38 22.31 12.30
CA TYR A 445 -11.10 21.64 12.54
C TYR A 445 -10.45 22.23 13.81
N GLU A 446 -10.06 21.34 14.71
CA GLU A 446 -9.37 21.68 15.96
C GLU A 446 -8.16 20.77 16.18
N THR A 447 -7.34 21.11 17.17
CA THR A 447 -6.18 20.31 17.60
C THR A 447 -6.27 20.05 19.10
N ALA A 448 -5.74 18.93 19.57
CA ALA A 448 -5.74 18.57 20.99
C ALA A 448 -5.04 19.60 21.89
N GLY A 449 -4.11 20.37 21.33
CA GLY A 449 -3.39 21.45 22.02
C GLY A 449 -2.41 22.17 21.10
N ASP A 450 -1.64 23.11 21.68
CA ASP A 450 -0.68 23.94 20.93
C ASP A 450 0.63 23.20 20.60
N SER A 451 0.90 22.08 21.25
CA SER A 451 2.12 21.28 21.05
C SER A 451 1.97 20.29 19.90
N ALA A 452 3.03 20.08 19.16
CA ALA A 452 3.07 19.05 18.14
C ALA A 452 2.85 17.67 18.79
N MET A 453 1.92 16.91 18.26
CA MET A 453 1.76 15.50 18.55
C MET A 453 2.48 14.68 17.48
N ASP A 454 3.01 13.53 17.88
CA ASP A 454 3.56 12.51 17.02
C ASP A 454 3.24 11.14 17.64
N ALA A 455 2.12 10.55 17.26
CA ALA A 455 1.63 9.31 17.86
C ALA A 455 0.87 8.43 16.86
N LEU A 456 0.85 7.13 17.12
CA LEU A 456 -0.06 6.16 16.51
C LEU A 456 -1.30 5.99 17.40
N SER A 457 -2.47 6.21 16.83
CA SER A 457 -3.76 6.09 17.52
C SER A 457 -4.55 4.92 16.95
N TYR A 458 -5.14 4.09 17.81
CA TYR A 458 -6.09 3.07 17.36
C TYR A 458 -7.32 3.73 16.74
N VAL A 459 -7.77 3.18 15.61
CA VAL A 459 -8.89 3.73 14.85
C VAL A 459 -9.92 2.67 14.47
N THR A 460 -11.11 3.17 14.11
CA THR A 460 -12.21 2.41 13.53
C THR A 460 -12.66 3.05 12.22
N TYR A 461 -13.32 2.27 11.38
CA TYR A 461 -13.87 2.68 10.08
C TYR A 461 -15.41 2.60 10.12
N PRO A 462 -16.11 3.65 10.60
CA PRO A 462 -17.55 3.63 10.80
C PRO A 462 -18.37 3.50 9.52
N THR A 463 -17.81 3.91 8.38
CA THR A 463 -18.48 3.86 7.08
C THR A 463 -17.73 2.94 6.13
N ASP A 464 -18.47 2.01 5.51
CA ASP A 464 -17.97 1.19 4.42
C ASP A 464 -17.69 2.07 3.19
N SER A 465 -16.42 2.11 2.75
CA SER A 465 -15.94 3.01 1.71
C SER A 465 -14.73 2.45 0.98
N LEU A 466 -14.70 2.63 -0.34
CA LEU A 466 -13.51 2.32 -1.14
C LEU A 466 -12.24 3.03 -0.65
N ILE A 467 -12.37 4.19 -0.01
CA ILE A 467 -11.22 4.94 0.53
C ILE A 467 -10.52 4.15 1.63
N THR A 468 -11.28 3.42 2.45
CA THR A 468 -10.80 2.65 3.61
C THR A 468 -10.77 1.15 3.39
N ALA A 469 -11.15 0.67 2.20
CA ALA A 469 -11.36 -0.76 1.93
C ALA A 469 -10.13 -1.63 2.19
N SER A 470 -8.91 -1.12 1.95
CA SER A 470 -7.66 -1.85 2.22
C SER A 470 -7.28 -1.92 3.70
N TYR A 471 -7.99 -1.19 4.57
CA TYR A 471 -7.75 -1.11 6.02
C TYR A 471 -8.83 -1.80 6.86
N VAL A 472 -9.98 -2.10 6.29
CA VAL A 472 -11.07 -2.79 6.98
C VAL A 472 -10.70 -4.27 7.12
N ALA A 473 -9.69 -4.55 7.92
CA ALA A 473 -9.29 -5.89 8.30
C ALA A 473 -9.74 -6.21 9.72
N GLU A 474 -9.81 -7.49 10.07
CA GLU A 474 -9.99 -7.92 11.44
C GLU A 474 -8.72 -7.59 12.23
N GLY A 475 -8.75 -6.57 13.10
CA GLY A 475 -7.61 -6.28 13.93
C GLY A 475 -7.60 -4.91 14.57
N ASP A 476 -6.49 -4.60 15.19
CA ASP A 476 -6.17 -3.35 15.84
C ASP A 476 -5.46 -2.45 14.84
N ASP A 477 -6.23 -1.71 14.05
CA ASP A 477 -5.67 -0.78 13.07
C ASP A 477 -5.31 0.56 13.71
N VAL A 478 -4.27 1.21 13.20
CA VAL A 478 -3.76 2.47 13.75
C VAL A 478 -3.61 3.52 12.64
N LEU A 479 -3.74 4.79 13.04
CA LEU A 479 -3.49 5.96 12.20
C LEU A 479 -2.40 6.80 12.83
N TYR A 480 -1.46 7.26 12.02
CA TYR A 480 -0.45 8.21 12.43
C TYR A 480 -1.03 9.63 12.52
N GLY A 481 -0.89 10.25 13.69
CA GLY A 481 -1.35 11.59 13.95
C GLY A 481 -0.19 12.56 14.21
N TYR A 482 0.15 13.38 13.22
CA TYR A 482 1.06 14.50 13.40
C TYR A 482 0.30 15.80 13.48
N GLY A 483 0.32 16.44 14.66
CA GLY A 483 -0.38 17.69 14.95
C GLY A 483 -1.68 17.53 15.75
N ALA A 484 -2.08 16.30 16.09
CA ALA A 484 -3.27 15.99 16.90
C ALA A 484 -4.55 16.69 16.41
N GLY A 485 -4.74 16.75 15.10
CA GLY A 485 -5.92 17.33 14.48
C GLY A 485 -7.14 16.43 14.58
N TYR A 486 -8.33 17.03 14.66
CA TYR A 486 -9.60 16.33 14.58
C TYR A 486 -10.72 17.24 14.08
N PHE A 487 -11.85 16.67 13.68
CA PHE A 487 -13.03 17.42 13.29
C PHE A 487 -14.01 17.51 14.47
N ALA A 488 -14.18 18.72 15.01
CA ALA A 488 -15.14 19.01 16.06
C ALA A 488 -16.57 19.16 15.52
N ALA A 489 -16.72 19.51 14.24
CA ALA A 489 -18.01 19.47 13.52
C ALA A 489 -17.78 19.10 12.05
N ILE A 490 -18.73 18.40 11.46
CA ILE A 490 -18.72 18.00 10.06
C ILE A 490 -20.01 18.41 9.34
N PRO A 491 -19.97 18.71 8.01
CA PRO A 491 -21.15 19.15 7.26
C PRO A 491 -22.24 18.05 7.24
N GLU A 492 -23.51 18.50 7.15
CA GLU A 492 -24.63 17.57 6.99
C GLU A 492 -24.45 16.73 5.72
N GLY A 493 -24.53 15.43 5.85
CA GLY A 493 -24.32 14.47 4.76
C GLY A 493 -22.87 14.00 4.56
N ALA A 494 -21.92 14.52 5.31
CA ALA A 494 -20.57 13.95 5.34
C ALA A 494 -20.58 12.55 5.96
N GLN A 495 -19.73 11.68 5.43
CA GLN A 495 -19.52 10.34 5.96
C GLN A 495 -18.23 10.32 6.80
N VAL A 496 -18.29 9.73 7.98
CA VAL A 496 -17.10 9.50 8.82
C VAL A 496 -16.38 8.28 8.29
N LEU A 497 -15.17 8.48 7.80
CA LEU A 497 -14.33 7.41 7.25
C LEU A 497 -13.45 6.78 8.32
N VAL A 498 -12.82 7.60 9.15
CA VAL A 498 -11.90 7.17 10.21
C VAL A 498 -12.26 7.89 11.51
N GLN A 499 -12.32 7.14 12.57
CA GLN A 499 -12.62 7.62 13.90
C GLN A 499 -11.68 7.00 14.92
N LEU A 500 -11.19 7.78 15.89
CA LEU A 500 -10.34 7.24 16.96
C LEU A 500 -11.14 6.22 17.79
N ASP A 501 -10.51 5.11 18.19
CA ASP A 501 -11.08 4.12 19.11
C ASP A 501 -10.77 4.51 20.56
N SER A 502 -11.70 5.20 21.21
CA SER A 502 -11.53 5.65 22.59
C SER A 502 -11.38 4.51 23.60
N SER A 503 -11.77 3.28 23.24
CA SER A 503 -11.58 2.10 24.10
C SER A 503 -10.13 1.65 24.19
N LYS A 504 -9.30 2.00 23.18
CA LYS A 504 -7.88 1.64 23.08
C LYS A 504 -6.96 2.86 23.20
N GLY A 505 -7.34 4.01 22.61
CA GLY A 505 -6.58 5.26 22.67
C GLY A 505 -5.33 5.26 21.78
N LEU A 506 -4.17 5.54 22.37
CA LEU A 506 -2.88 5.59 21.68
C LEU A 506 -2.16 4.25 21.76
N LEU A 507 -1.49 3.86 20.70
CA LEU A 507 -0.54 2.73 20.70
C LEU A 507 0.83 3.20 21.22
N GLU A 508 1.39 4.25 20.63
CA GLU A 508 2.67 4.84 20.99
C GLU A 508 2.75 6.32 20.67
N GLY A 509 3.81 6.97 21.13
CA GLY A 509 4.15 8.34 20.79
C GLY A 509 3.73 9.36 21.82
N PHE A 510 3.70 10.63 21.43
CA PHE A 510 3.53 11.77 22.30
C PHE A 510 2.23 12.52 22.05
N LEU A 511 1.44 12.67 23.11
CA LEU A 511 0.27 13.57 23.16
C LEU A 511 0.18 14.23 24.55
N PRO A 512 0.46 15.53 24.69
CA PRO A 512 0.46 16.18 26.01
C PRO A 512 -0.93 16.25 26.61
N SER A 513 -1.11 15.67 27.79
CA SER A 513 -2.38 15.69 28.56
C SER A 513 -2.78 17.08 29.05
N THR A 514 -1.89 18.07 28.94
CA THR A 514 -2.11 19.46 29.30
C THR A 514 -2.80 20.29 28.20
N GLY A 515 -3.03 19.69 27.02
CA GLY A 515 -3.73 20.33 25.90
C GLY A 515 -5.20 20.64 26.26
N ASP A 516 -5.71 21.80 25.85
CA ASP A 516 -7.07 22.24 26.16
C ASP A 516 -8.15 21.28 25.60
N HIS A 517 -7.87 20.60 24.51
CA HIS A 517 -8.76 19.64 23.83
C HIS A 517 -8.23 18.19 23.85
N TYR A 518 -7.33 17.87 24.78
CA TYR A 518 -6.76 16.53 24.92
C TYR A 518 -7.84 15.45 25.04
N GLN A 519 -8.83 15.68 25.90
CA GLN A 519 -9.91 14.70 26.11
C GLN A 519 -10.84 14.63 24.89
N ASP A 520 -11.13 15.77 24.26
CA ASP A 520 -11.97 15.81 23.05
C ASP A 520 -11.32 15.02 21.88
N PHE A 521 -9.97 15.04 21.82
CA PHE A 521 -9.24 14.24 20.85
C PHE A 521 -9.36 12.74 21.13
N LEU A 522 -9.25 12.32 22.39
CA LEU A 522 -9.32 10.89 22.76
C LEU A 522 -10.74 10.32 22.75
N ASP A 523 -11.79 11.14 22.87
CA ASP A 523 -13.19 10.70 22.97
C ASP A 523 -13.81 10.49 21.59
N ASP A 524 -13.44 9.38 20.90
CA ASP A 524 -13.98 8.98 19.59
C ASP A 524 -13.91 10.12 18.53
N SER A 525 -12.84 10.90 18.53
CA SER A 525 -12.72 12.03 17.62
C SER A 525 -12.69 11.60 16.16
N ILE A 526 -13.31 12.41 15.29
CA ILE A 526 -13.36 12.15 13.85
C ILE A 526 -12.02 12.54 13.22
N GLN A 527 -11.35 11.57 12.60
CA GLN A 527 -10.03 11.73 11.98
C GLN A 527 -10.09 11.92 10.45
N ALA A 528 -11.10 11.34 9.81
CA ALA A 528 -11.31 11.52 8.37
C ALA A 528 -12.77 11.50 8.00
N ILE A 529 -13.09 12.30 6.96
CA ILE A 529 -14.44 12.37 6.38
C ILE A 529 -14.37 12.33 4.85
N SER A 530 -15.46 11.90 4.21
CA SER A 530 -15.76 12.20 2.82
C SER A 530 -17.05 13.02 2.72
N TYR A 531 -17.11 13.93 1.74
CA TYR A 531 -18.28 14.75 1.48
C TYR A 531 -18.46 14.96 -0.01
N GLN A 532 -19.65 14.64 -0.50
CA GLN A 532 -20.11 14.98 -1.85
C GLN A 532 -21.36 15.85 -1.72
N GLY A 533 -21.27 17.10 -2.11
CA GLY A 533 -22.38 18.04 -1.92
C GLY A 533 -22.10 19.45 -2.42
N THR A 534 -22.78 20.43 -1.85
CA THR A 534 -22.66 21.84 -2.26
C THR A 534 -21.82 22.61 -1.25
N GLY A 535 -20.80 23.30 -1.72
CA GLY A 535 -19.98 24.21 -0.92
C GLY A 535 -20.62 25.57 -0.63
N ALA A 536 -19.94 26.40 0.16
CA ALA A 536 -20.41 27.70 0.62
C ALA A 536 -20.78 28.68 -0.52
N ASP A 537 -20.07 28.61 -1.64
CA ASP A 537 -20.28 29.44 -2.83
C ASP A 537 -21.21 28.81 -3.88
N GLY A 538 -21.80 27.65 -3.56
CA GLY A 538 -22.68 26.90 -4.45
C GLY A 538 -21.93 25.95 -5.41
N ALA A 539 -20.61 25.81 -5.27
CA ALA A 539 -19.82 24.83 -6.03
C ALA A 539 -20.18 23.39 -5.64
N THR A 540 -20.06 22.46 -6.58
CA THR A 540 -20.14 21.02 -6.27
C THR A 540 -18.80 20.55 -5.74
N LEU A 541 -18.80 20.03 -4.52
CA LEU A 541 -17.62 19.49 -3.86
C LEU A 541 -17.64 17.96 -3.88
N ASP A 542 -16.47 17.36 -4.12
CA ASP A 542 -16.15 15.94 -3.91
C ASP A 542 -14.83 15.91 -3.14
N VAL A 543 -14.89 15.78 -1.82
CA VAL A 543 -13.72 15.94 -0.96
C VAL A 543 -13.57 14.79 0.04
N VAL A 544 -12.32 14.40 0.25
CA VAL A 544 -11.87 13.52 1.35
C VAL A 544 -10.91 14.33 2.19
N LEU A 545 -11.17 14.43 3.48
CA LEU A 545 -10.39 15.26 4.39
C LEU A 545 -9.88 14.43 5.55
N PHE A 546 -8.57 14.45 5.76
CA PHE A 546 -7.90 13.85 6.92
C PHE A 546 -7.38 14.96 7.84
N ALA A 547 -7.71 14.87 9.10
CA ALA A 547 -7.32 15.87 10.11
C ALA A 547 -5.78 15.92 10.27
N ASN A 548 -5.09 14.80 10.11
CA ASN A 548 -3.65 14.67 10.23
C ASN A 548 -3.01 14.36 8.87
N THR A 549 -1.68 14.56 8.75
CA THR A 549 -0.97 14.38 7.47
C THR A 549 -0.77 12.90 7.14
N LEU A 550 -0.91 12.54 5.87
CA LEU A 550 -0.68 11.18 5.36
C LEU A 550 0.73 10.97 4.77
N THR A 551 1.54 12.03 4.64
CA THR A 551 2.81 11.96 3.90
C THR A 551 4.00 12.50 4.70
N ASN A 552 3.84 12.75 6.01
CA ASN A 552 4.86 13.39 6.83
C ASN A 552 6.20 12.66 6.72
N LYS A 553 7.22 13.35 6.19
CA LYS A 553 8.59 12.84 6.00
C LYS A 553 8.68 11.49 5.25
N VAL A 554 7.59 11.07 4.61
CA VAL A 554 7.45 9.77 3.89
C VAL A 554 7.62 8.57 4.84
N HIS A 555 7.22 8.73 6.11
CA HIS A 555 7.35 7.67 7.13
C HIS A 555 6.21 6.67 7.07
N GLN A 556 4.96 7.15 7.05
CA GLN A 556 3.75 6.34 7.12
C GLN A 556 3.33 5.86 5.72
N ARG A 557 4.10 4.95 5.14
CA ARG A 557 3.83 4.45 3.79
C ARG A 557 2.57 3.62 3.70
N ASP A 558 2.18 2.99 4.81
CA ASP A 558 0.92 2.26 4.90
C ASP A 558 -0.27 3.17 4.56
N GLU A 559 -0.28 4.39 5.07
CA GLU A 559 -1.35 5.37 4.84
C GLU A 559 -1.43 5.92 3.41
N PHE A 560 -0.45 5.66 2.56
CA PHE A 560 -0.49 6.08 1.15
C PHE A 560 -1.64 5.42 0.40
N ASN A 561 -2.15 4.27 0.86
CA ASN A 561 -3.29 3.62 0.27
C ASN A 561 -4.58 4.46 0.38
N PHE A 562 -4.74 5.33 1.38
CA PHE A 562 -5.86 6.29 1.41
C PHE A 562 -5.83 7.22 0.20
N ILE A 563 -4.64 7.71 -0.19
CA ILE A 563 -4.46 8.58 -1.35
C ILE A 563 -4.72 7.80 -2.64
N SER A 564 -4.15 6.60 -2.76
CA SER A 564 -4.35 5.78 -3.97
C SER A 564 -5.79 5.34 -4.13
N ASN A 565 -6.47 4.95 -3.05
CA ASN A 565 -7.89 4.60 -3.07
C ASN A 565 -8.77 5.80 -3.48
N ALA A 566 -8.46 7.01 -2.99
CA ALA A 566 -9.13 8.24 -3.44
C ALA A 566 -8.91 8.50 -4.94
N ALA A 567 -7.70 8.24 -5.45
CA ALA A 567 -7.40 8.40 -6.87
C ALA A 567 -8.18 7.40 -7.75
N TRP A 568 -8.30 6.15 -7.32
CA TRP A 568 -9.11 5.15 -8.02
C TRP A 568 -10.60 5.49 -7.98
N ALA A 569 -11.12 5.92 -6.83
CA ALA A 569 -12.50 6.37 -6.68
C ALA A 569 -12.80 7.57 -7.60
N ALA A 570 -11.88 8.53 -7.70
CA ALA A 570 -12.00 9.68 -8.60
C ALA A 570 -12.11 9.28 -10.07
N VAL A 571 -11.30 8.31 -10.52
CA VAL A 571 -11.37 7.77 -11.88
C VAL A 571 -12.73 7.08 -12.11
N LEU A 572 -13.21 6.27 -11.18
CA LEU A 572 -14.52 5.60 -11.30
C LEU A 572 -15.68 6.61 -11.33
N ASN A 573 -15.65 7.61 -10.46
CA ASN A 573 -16.68 8.66 -10.41
C ASN A 573 -16.71 9.49 -11.70
N GLY A 574 -15.54 9.81 -12.27
CA GLY A 574 -15.43 10.48 -13.56
C GLY A 574 -16.03 9.66 -14.72
N GLN A 575 -15.88 8.34 -14.67
CA GLN A 575 -16.48 7.44 -15.67
C GLN A 575 -18.00 7.29 -15.49
N ALA A 576 -18.51 7.26 -14.26
CA ALA A 576 -19.94 7.13 -13.97
C ALA A 576 -20.77 8.38 -14.39
N ALA A 577 -20.11 9.54 -14.53
CA ALA A 577 -20.76 10.75 -15.05
C ALA A 577 -21.13 10.65 -16.52
N GLU A 578 -20.59 9.68 -17.28
CA GLU A 578 -21.05 9.31 -18.61
C GLU A 578 -22.07 8.16 -18.48
N GLU A 579 -23.34 8.38 -18.85
CA GLU A 579 -24.40 7.35 -18.81
C GLU A 579 -23.98 6.06 -19.54
N PRO A 580 -24.10 4.87 -18.92
CA PRO A 580 -23.65 3.61 -19.55
C PRO A 580 -24.48 3.32 -20.80
N ALA A 581 -23.85 3.28 -21.96
CA ALA A 581 -24.51 2.99 -23.25
C ALA A 581 -25.15 1.58 -23.29
N THR A 582 -24.80 0.68 -22.36
CA THR A 582 -25.17 -0.74 -22.38
C THR A 582 -26.10 -1.18 -21.25
N GLY A 583 -26.32 -0.36 -20.21
CA GLY A 583 -27.03 -0.73 -18.98
C GLY A 583 -26.20 -1.61 -18.02
N TYR A 584 -24.91 -1.88 -18.32
CA TYR A 584 -23.97 -2.52 -17.41
C TYR A 584 -23.13 -1.47 -16.70
N SER A 585 -23.10 -1.54 -15.37
CA SER A 585 -22.41 -0.57 -14.51
C SER A 585 -20.87 -0.61 -14.65
N ASP A 586 -20.33 -1.70 -15.16
CA ASP A 586 -18.90 -1.93 -15.40
C ASP A 586 -18.45 -1.65 -16.86
N VAL A 587 -19.31 -1.00 -17.65
CA VAL A 587 -19.03 -0.61 -19.05
C VAL A 587 -19.21 0.90 -19.18
N ALA A 588 -18.14 1.65 -19.00
CA ALA A 588 -18.17 3.10 -19.19
C ALA A 588 -18.48 3.46 -20.65
N ALA A 589 -19.28 4.50 -20.87
CA ALA A 589 -19.71 4.92 -22.21
C ALA A 589 -18.54 5.27 -23.15
N GLY A 590 -17.44 5.82 -22.63
CA GLY A 590 -16.23 6.15 -23.37
C GLY A 590 -15.21 5.00 -23.50
N ALA A 591 -15.48 3.82 -22.96
CA ALA A 591 -14.56 2.69 -23.04
C ALA A 591 -14.42 2.22 -24.50
N TRP A 592 -13.19 1.87 -24.93
CA TRP A 592 -12.89 1.42 -26.30
C TRP A 592 -13.73 0.22 -26.78
N TYR A 593 -14.32 -0.51 -25.83
CA TYR A 593 -15.17 -1.68 -26.05
C TYR A 593 -16.66 -1.41 -25.83
N ALA A 594 -17.07 -0.20 -25.41
CA ALA A 594 -18.45 0.07 -25.00
C ALA A 594 -19.46 -0.20 -26.12
N ASP A 595 -19.20 0.30 -27.34
CA ASP A 595 -20.04 0.08 -28.50
C ASP A 595 -20.12 -1.39 -28.89
N ALA A 596 -19.00 -2.12 -28.76
CA ALA A 596 -18.95 -3.54 -29.04
C ALA A 596 -19.77 -4.35 -28.03
N VAL A 597 -19.68 -4.01 -26.75
CA VAL A 597 -20.48 -4.64 -25.69
C VAL A 597 -21.97 -4.35 -25.91
N ALA A 598 -22.35 -3.11 -26.27
CA ALA A 598 -23.71 -2.75 -26.61
C ALA A 598 -24.24 -3.63 -27.75
N ALA A 599 -23.49 -3.71 -28.86
CA ALA A 599 -23.88 -4.47 -30.04
C ALA A 599 -24.04 -5.98 -29.76
N VAL A 600 -23.08 -6.63 -29.08
CA VAL A 600 -23.18 -8.07 -28.78
C VAL A 600 -24.27 -8.39 -27.77
N THR A 601 -24.62 -7.44 -26.90
CA THR A 601 -25.70 -7.58 -25.94
C THR A 601 -27.09 -7.41 -26.64
N GLU A 602 -27.25 -6.39 -27.48
CA GLU A 602 -28.45 -6.16 -28.23
C GLU A 602 -28.77 -7.32 -29.18
N GLN A 603 -27.73 -7.90 -29.80
CA GLN A 603 -27.85 -9.08 -30.66
C GLN A 603 -28.06 -10.38 -29.87
N GLY A 604 -28.00 -10.35 -28.50
CA GLY A 604 -28.13 -11.53 -27.65
C GLY A 604 -26.96 -12.53 -27.79
N LEU A 605 -25.83 -12.10 -28.34
CA LEU A 605 -24.65 -12.96 -28.53
C LEU A 605 -23.90 -13.18 -27.24
N MET A 606 -23.68 -12.09 -26.49
CA MET A 606 -23.07 -12.14 -25.16
C MET A 606 -23.99 -11.47 -24.15
N ASN A 607 -24.10 -12.06 -22.96
CA ASN A 607 -24.82 -11.49 -21.83
C ASN A 607 -23.82 -11.07 -20.76
N GLY A 608 -24.23 -10.22 -19.80
CA GLY A 608 -23.42 -9.92 -18.62
C GLY A 608 -23.10 -11.16 -17.79
N VAL A 609 -22.05 -11.10 -17.01
CA VAL A 609 -21.73 -12.08 -15.97
C VAL A 609 -22.75 -12.03 -14.83
N THR A 610 -23.37 -10.84 -14.65
CA THR A 610 -24.57 -10.62 -13.82
C THR A 610 -25.59 -9.81 -14.61
N SER A 611 -26.76 -9.51 -14.03
CA SER A 611 -27.75 -8.63 -14.64
C SER A 611 -27.29 -7.18 -14.79
N THR A 612 -26.28 -6.75 -14.04
CA THR A 612 -25.76 -5.38 -13.99
C THR A 612 -24.30 -5.24 -14.38
N ALA A 613 -23.57 -6.33 -14.56
CA ALA A 613 -22.14 -6.33 -14.91
C ALA A 613 -21.86 -7.19 -16.14
N PHE A 614 -21.10 -6.66 -17.11
CA PHE A 614 -20.64 -7.37 -18.29
C PHE A 614 -19.38 -8.20 -18.03
N GLY A 615 -18.49 -7.76 -17.14
CA GLY A 615 -17.18 -8.35 -16.87
C GLY A 615 -16.19 -8.14 -18.03
N PRO A 616 -15.93 -6.90 -18.48
CA PRO A 616 -15.10 -6.65 -19.68
C PRO A 616 -13.66 -7.16 -19.54
N GLY A 617 -13.07 -7.10 -18.33
CA GLY A 617 -11.74 -7.60 -18.03
C GLY A 617 -11.65 -9.10 -17.76
N VAL A 618 -12.79 -9.80 -17.63
CA VAL A 618 -12.82 -11.25 -17.38
C VAL A 618 -12.30 -12.00 -18.59
N THR A 619 -11.40 -12.96 -18.40
CA THR A 619 -10.90 -13.83 -19.45
C THR A 619 -11.99 -14.75 -19.99
N THR A 620 -12.00 -14.93 -21.29
CA THR A 620 -13.01 -15.75 -21.95
C THR A 620 -12.59 -17.22 -21.93
N THR A 621 -13.56 -18.11 -21.65
CA THR A 621 -13.36 -19.56 -21.74
C THR A 621 -13.76 -20.11 -23.11
N ARG A 622 -13.29 -21.32 -23.41
CA ARG A 622 -13.63 -22.02 -24.65
C ARG A 622 -15.14 -22.25 -24.78
N SER A 623 -15.82 -22.62 -23.66
CA SER A 623 -17.28 -22.79 -23.63
C SER A 623 -18.02 -21.48 -23.92
N MET A 624 -17.53 -20.33 -23.41
CA MET A 624 -18.14 -19.03 -23.67
C MET A 624 -18.17 -18.72 -25.18
N LEU A 625 -17.03 -18.87 -25.87
CA LEU A 625 -16.98 -18.56 -27.31
C LEU A 625 -17.85 -19.50 -28.12
N VAL A 626 -17.77 -20.81 -27.91
CA VAL A 626 -18.62 -21.74 -28.71
C VAL A 626 -20.10 -21.50 -28.48
N THR A 627 -20.51 -21.11 -27.24
CA THR A 627 -21.90 -20.75 -26.96
C THR A 627 -22.32 -19.47 -27.70
N THR A 628 -21.42 -18.49 -27.82
CA THR A 628 -21.66 -17.29 -28.62
C THR A 628 -21.82 -17.63 -30.10
N LEU A 629 -20.94 -18.46 -30.66
CA LEU A 629 -21.00 -18.89 -32.05
C LEU A 629 -22.25 -19.74 -32.33
N TYR A 630 -22.69 -20.57 -31.39
CA TYR A 630 -23.94 -21.34 -31.47
C TYR A 630 -25.16 -20.41 -31.51
N ARG A 631 -25.15 -19.33 -30.70
CA ARG A 631 -26.19 -18.29 -30.76
C ARG A 631 -26.19 -17.57 -32.11
N MET A 632 -25.02 -17.20 -32.63
CA MET A 632 -24.88 -16.59 -33.97
C MET A 632 -25.42 -17.51 -35.08
N ALA A 633 -25.28 -18.82 -34.93
CA ALA A 633 -25.85 -19.80 -35.87
C ALA A 633 -27.37 -19.99 -35.73
N GLY A 634 -28.03 -19.24 -34.81
CA GLY A 634 -29.48 -19.34 -34.59
C GLY A 634 -29.88 -20.50 -33.68
N GLN A 635 -28.94 -21.09 -32.93
CA GLN A 635 -29.17 -22.22 -32.01
C GLN A 635 -29.92 -23.40 -32.68
N PRO A 636 -29.35 -24.01 -33.72
CA PRO A 636 -30.04 -25.09 -34.46
C PRO A 636 -30.42 -26.24 -33.51
N ASP A 637 -31.59 -26.83 -33.75
CA ASP A 637 -32.12 -27.95 -32.98
C ASP A 637 -31.24 -29.21 -33.24
N LEU A 638 -30.73 -29.78 -32.15
CA LEU A 638 -29.87 -30.96 -32.15
C LEU A 638 -30.61 -32.24 -31.73
N SER A 639 -31.92 -32.17 -31.53
CA SER A 639 -32.72 -33.29 -31.01
C SER A 639 -32.78 -34.51 -31.92
N ASP A 640 -32.56 -34.35 -33.23
CA ASP A 640 -32.53 -35.46 -34.21
C ASP A 640 -31.15 -36.11 -34.35
N GLU A 641 -30.13 -35.54 -33.71
CA GLU A 641 -28.74 -36.01 -33.79
C GLU A 641 -28.49 -37.07 -32.70
N ASN A 642 -28.59 -38.33 -33.03
CA ASN A 642 -28.39 -39.44 -32.10
C ASN A 642 -26.87 -39.78 -31.93
N LEU A 643 -26.09 -38.80 -31.58
CA LEU A 643 -24.64 -38.89 -31.40
C LEU A 643 -24.31 -38.69 -29.92
N GLY A 644 -23.57 -39.64 -29.33
CA GLY A 644 -23.08 -39.48 -27.96
C GLY A 644 -22.13 -38.26 -27.85
N TYR A 645 -22.12 -37.58 -26.70
CA TYR A 645 -21.19 -36.49 -26.44
C TYR A 645 -19.76 -36.94 -26.57
N PRO A 646 -18.94 -36.31 -27.44
CA PRO A 646 -17.62 -36.80 -27.81
C PRO A 646 -16.56 -36.57 -26.72
N PHE A 647 -16.87 -35.70 -25.71
CA PHE A 647 -15.91 -35.30 -24.70
C PHE A 647 -16.37 -35.71 -23.29
N ALA A 648 -15.46 -36.31 -22.54
CA ALA A 648 -15.75 -36.86 -21.21
C ALA A 648 -15.90 -35.75 -20.15
N ASP A 649 -15.34 -34.55 -20.39
CA ASP A 649 -15.37 -33.39 -19.54
C ASP A 649 -16.51 -32.40 -19.87
N VAL A 650 -17.43 -32.79 -20.78
CA VAL A 650 -18.60 -31.98 -21.14
C VAL A 650 -19.86 -32.60 -20.58
N VAL A 651 -20.56 -31.88 -19.70
CA VAL A 651 -21.84 -32.30 -19.15
C VAL A 651 -22.96 -31.91 -20.13
N ALA A 652 -23.72 -32.88 -20.59
CA ALA A 652 -24.77 -32.70 -21.60
C ALA A 652 -25.78 -31.59 -21.24
N ASP A 653 -26.24 -31.59 -19.99
CA ASP A 653 -27.26 -30.62 -19.50
C ASP A 653 -26.63 -29.29 -19.02
N SER A 654 -25.35 -29.06 -19.26
CA SER A 654 -24.74 -27.79 -18.94
C SER A 654 -25.14 -26.69 -19.93
N TRP A 655 -25.03 -25.42 -19.54
CA TRP A 655 -25.38 -24.26 -20.37
C TRP A 655 -24.61 -24.18 -21.71
N TYR A 656 -23.52 -24.90 -21.82
CA TYR A 656 -22.66 -24.99 -23.01
C TYR A 656 -22.71 -26.34 -23.73
N GLY A 657 -23.40 -27.33 -23.19
CA GLY A 657 -23.38 -28.70 -23.69
C GLY A 657 -23.74 -28.79 -25.19
N ASP A 658 -24.89 -28.26 -25.56
CA ASP A 658 -25.35 -28.22 -26.95
C ASP A 658 -24.43 -27.40 -27.86
N ALA A 659 -23.89 -26.31 -27.37
CA ALA A 659 -22.98 -25.47 -28.11
C ALA A 659 -21.65 -26.17 -28.43
N VAL A 660 -21.09 -26.90 -27.46
CA VAL A 660 -19.86 -27.70 -27.66
C VAL A 660 -20.11 -28.86 -28.64
N TYR A 661 -21.25 -29.50 -28.48
CA TYR A 661 -21.63 -30.58 -29.39
C TYR A 661 -21.80 -30.06 -30.84
N TRP A 662 -22.57 -28.97 -31.01
CA TRP A 662 -22.75 -28.32 -32.32
C TRP A 662 -21.42 -27.85 -32.92
N ALA A 663 -20.53 -27.24 -32.13
CA ALA A 663 -19.26 -26.74 -32.60
C ALA A 663 -18.37 -27.86 -33.11
N ARG A 664 -18.41 -29.01 -32.43
CA ARG A 664 -17.68 -30.24 -32.88
C ARG A 664 -18.23 -30.81 -34.18
N LEU A 665 -19.57 -30.88 -34.32
CA LEU A 665 -20.22 -31.41 -35.54
C LEU A 665 -19.90 -30.55 -36.75
N ASN A 666 -19.88 -29.24 -36.61
CA ASN A 666 -19.66 -28.31 -37.68
C ASN A 666 -18.18 -27.92 -37.88
N GLY A 667 -17.27 -28.55 -37.16
CA GLY A 667 -15.84 -28.28 -37.28
C GLY A 667 -15.39 -26.91 -36.81
N VAL A 668 -16.24 -26.23 -36.03
CA VAL A 668 -15.97 -24.88 -35.48
C VAL A 668 -14.90 -24.95 -34.40
N ALA A 669 -15.03 -25.92 -33.49
CA ALA A 669 -14.07 -26.15 -32.44
C ALA A 669 -13.82 -27.63 -32.20
N ASN A 670 -12.56 -28.01 -32.01
CA ASN A 670 -12.15 -29.34 -31.65
C ASN A 670 -11.77 -29.43 -30.18
N GLY A 671 -11.66 -30.64 -29.62
CA GLY A 671 -11.16 -30.85 -28.28
C GLY A 671 -9.69 -30.43 -28.12
N THR A 672 -9.27 -30.27 -26.86
CA THR A 672 -7.86 -30.17 -26.50
C THR A 672 -7.14 -31.53 -26.57
N SER A 673 -7.95 -32.61 -26.55
CA SER A 673 -7.55 -33.99 -26.90
C SER A 673 -8.70 -34.72 -27.60
N ASP A 674 -8.50 -36.00 -27.95
CA ASP A 674 -9.56 -36.83 -28.54
C ASP A 674 -10.77 -37.02 -27.60
N SER A 675 -10.62 -36.82 -26.30
CA SER A 675 -11.64 -37.13 -25.30
C SER A 675 -11.97 -35.93 -24.36
N THR A 676 -11.29 -34.79 -24.50
CA THR A 676 -11.50 -33.60 -23.65
C THR A 676 -11.71 -32.34 -24.48
N PHE A 677 -12.63 -31.51 -24.08
CA PHE A 677 -12.90 -30.18 -24.70
C PHE A 677 -12.23 -29.05 -23.93
N SER A 678 -12.05 -29.21 -22.61
CA SER A 678 -11.63 -28.18 -21.66
C SER A 678 -12.58 -26.97 -21.68
N PRO A 679 -13.87 -27.13 -21.29
CA PRO A 679 -14.86 -26.07 -21.42
C PRO A 679 -14.50 -24.80 -20.65
N ASP A 680 -13.89 -24.95 -19.48
CA ASP A 680 -13.45 -23.84 -18.61
C ASP A 680 -12.03 -23.38 -18.89
N GLY A 681 -11.36 -24.00 -19.87
CA GLY A 681 -10.01 -23.59 -20.27
C GLY A 681 -10.00 -22.20 -20.88
N THR A 682 -9.08 -21.35 -20.41
CA THR A 682 -8.87 -19.99 -20.90
C THR A 682 -8.58 -19.97 -22.40
N LEU A 683 -9.19 -19.04 -23.11
CA LEU A 683 -9.11 -18.91 -24.55
C LEU A 683 -8.00 -17.91 -24.91
N THR A 684 -6.98 -18.37 -25.66
CA THR A 684 -5.97 -17.46 -26.19
C THR A 684 -6.50 -16.68 -27.42
N ARG A 685 -5.88 -15.54 -27.74
CA ARG A 685 -6.28 -14.69 -28.87
C ARG A 685 -6.19 -15.46 -30.20
N GLU A 686 -5.16 -16.27 -30.42
CA GLU A 686 -5.07 -17.12 -31.61
C GLU A 686 -6.12 -18.24 -31.67
N GLN A 687 -6.52 -18.78 -30.49
CA GLN A 687 -7.60 -19.77 -30.41
C GLN A 687 -8.94 -19.13 -30.72
N ALA A 688 -9.20 -17.90 -30.21
CA ALA A 688 -10.42 -17.17 -30.49
C ALA A 688 -10.61 -16.95 -32.01
N VAL A 689 -9.61 -16.38 -32.68
CA VAL A 689 -9.70 -16.13 -34.13
C VAL A 689 -9.74 -17.42 -34.93
N THR A 690 -9.12 -18.52 -34.46
CA THR A 690 -9.23 -19.81 -35.12
C THR A 690 -10.64 -20.37 -35.09
N MET A 691 -11.34 -20.24 -33.97
CA MET A 691 -12.76 -20.62 -33.87
C MET A 691 -13.66 -19.75 -34.75
N LEU A 692 -13.40 -18.44 -34.82
CA LEU A 692 -14.10 -17.51 -35.72
C LEU A 692 -13.86 -17.86 -37.20
N TYR A 693 -12.61 -18.15 -37.57
CA TYR A 693 -12.23 -18.60 -38.92
C TYR A 693 -12.93 -19.91 -39.31
N ASN A 694 -12.92 -20.91 -38.42
CA ASN A 694 -13.61 -22.17 -38.63
C ASN A 694 -15.13 -21.97 -38.74
N TYR A 695 -15.72 -21.10 -37.94
CA TYR A 695 -17.13 -20.74 -38.02
C TYR A 695 -17.45 -20.10 -39.38
N ALA A 696 -16.63 -19.16 -39.84
CA ALA A 696 -16.79 -18.56 -41.17
C ALA A 696 -16.78 -19.59 -42.28
N ASN A 697 -15.82 -20.50 -42.26
CA ASN A 697 -15.75 -21.63 -43.20
C ASN A 697 -17.00 -22.51 -43.12
N ALA A 698 -17.44 -22.89 -41.94
CA ALA A 698 -18.62 -23.75 -41.72
C ALA A 698 -19.91 -23.12 -42.25
N GLN A 699 -20.01 -21.78 -42.19
CA GLN A 699 -21.15 -21.01 -42.70
C GLN A 699 -21.00 -20.64 -44.17
N GLY A 700 -19.88 -20.97 -44.85
CA GLY A 700 -19.63 -20.73 -46.24
C GLY A 700 -19.21 -19.29 -46.59
N TYR A 701 -18.73 -18.52 -45.60
CA TYR A 701 -18.19 -17.18 -45.85
C TYR A 701 -16.79 -17.29 -46.54
N ASP A 702 -16.43 -16.22 -47.25
CA ASP A 702 -15.14 -16.14 -47.89
C ASP A 702 -13.98 -15.96 -46.89
N THR A 703 -13.17 -16.98 -46.70
CA THR A 703 -11.99 -16.97 -45.83
C THR A 703 -10.70 -16.92 -46.64
N THR A 704 -10.78 -16.69 -47.95
CA THR A 704 -9.59 -16.69 -48.84
C THR A 704 -8.80 -15.39 -48.81
N GLN A 705 -9.28 -14.36 -48.10
CA GLN A 705 -8.59 -13.08 -47.96
C GLN A 705 -7.27 -13.24 -47.22
N GLY A 706 -6.21 -13.40 -47.95
CA GLY A 706 -4.84 -13.48 -47.48
C GLY A 706 -4.10 -12.16 -47.71
N GLY A 707 -2.99 -11.97 -47.00
CA GLY A 707 -2.15 -10.78 -47.15
C GLY A 707 -0.92 -10.84 -46.24
N MET A 708 -0.11 -9.79 -46.27
CA MET A 708 1.14 -9.71 -45.52
C MET A 708 1.01 -8.93 -44.22
N ALA A 709 -0.15 -8.31 -43.94
CA ALA A 709 -0.33 -7.41 -42.79
C ALA A 709 -0.02 -8.09 -41.44
N ALA A 710 -0.35 -9.38 -41.28
CA ALA A 710 -0.03 -10.09 -40.06
C ALA A 710 1.50 -10.25 -39.84
N GLN A 711 2.29 -10.30 -40.90
CA GLN A 711 3.75 -10.45 -40.82
C GLN A 711 4.47 -9.13 -40.46
N GLU A 712 3.77 -8.01 -40.45
CA GLU A 712 4.29 -6.70 -40.03
C GLU A 712 4.37 -6.61 -38.51
N TYR A 713 3.63 -7.45 -37.77
CA TYR A 713 3.68 -7.49 -36.32
C TYR A 713 4.96 -8.22 -35.83
N PRO A 714 5.68 -7.62 -34.86
CA PRO A 714 6.98 -8.13 -34.41
C PRO A 714 6.90 -9.54 -33.79
N ASP A 715 5.75 -9.91 -33.27
CA ASP A 715 5.49 -11.18 -32.58
C ASP A 715 4.73 -12.20 -33.44
N PHE A 716 4.55 -11.97 -34.74
CA PHE A 716 3.91 -12.95 -35.64
C PHE A 716 4.60 -14.30 -35.63
N ALA A 717 5.90 -14.33 -35.42
CA ALA A 717 6.68 -15.59 -35.34
C ALA A 717 6.29 -16.46 -34.13
N SER A 718 5.60 -15.89 -33.11
CA SER A 718 5.10 -16.63 -31.95
C SER A 718 3.72 -17.27 -32.19
N VAL A 719 3.06 -16.96 -33.31
CA VAL A 719 1.80 -17.62 -33.71
C VAL A 719 2.02 -19.08 -33.92
N SER A 720 1.18 -19.92 -33.33
CA SER A 720 1.22 -21.35 -33.51
C SER A 720 0.99 -21.73 -34.96
N SER A 721 1.70 -22.74 -35.48
CA SER A 721 1.60 -23.16 -36.88
C SER A 721 0.19 -23.56 -37.31
N TRP A 722 -0.62 -24.09 -36.37
CA TRP A 722 -2.02 -24.46 -36.62
C TRP A 722 -2.95 -23.27 -36.71
N ALA A 723 -2.57 -22.12 -36.10
CA ALA A 723 -3.37 -20.87 -36.08
C ALA A 723 -2.94 -19.87 -37.16
N SER A 724 -1.80 -20.08 -37.83
CA SER A 724 -1.19 -19.10 -38.74
C SER A 724 -2.12 -18.62 -39.85
N GLU A 725 -2.92 -19.52 -40.45
CA GLU A 725 -3.88 -19.18 -41.49
C GLU A 725 -5.02 -18.32 -40.94
N ALA A 726 -5.61 -18.71 -39.80
CA ALA A 726 -6.68 -18.01 -39.16
C ALA A 726 -6.24 -16.61 -38.66
N VAL A 727 -5.05 -16.49 -38.04
CA VAL A 727 -4.49 -15.23 -37.60
C VAL A 727 -4.21 -14.31 -38.81
N THR A 728 -3.65 -14.84 -39.88
CA THR A 728 -3.41 -14.06 -41.10
C THR A 728 -4.71 -13.54 -41.68
N TRP A 729 -5.74 -14.39 -41.82
CA TRP A 729 -7.05 -14.00 -42.27
C TRP A 729 -7.67 -12.92 -41.34
N ALA A 730 -7.65 -13.14 -40.01
CA ALA A 730 -8.26 -12.24 -39.05
C ALA A 730 -7.61 -10.84 -39.03
N VAL A 731 -6.30 -10.76 -39.25
CA VAL A 731 -5.62 -9.45 -39.34
C VAL A 731 -5.96 -8.74 -40.66
N ASN A 732 -5.97 -9.46 -41.78
CA ASN A 732 -6.26 -8.86 -43.08
C ASN A 732 -7.71 -8.42 -43.21
N THR A 733 -8.65 -9.07 -42.53
CA THR A 733 -10.07 -8.68 -42.47
C THR A 733 -10.40 -7.68 -41.35
N GLY A 734 -9.40 -7.33 -40.53
CA GLY A 734 -9.58 -6.40 -39.40
C GLY A 734 -10.27 -7.00 -38.17
N VAL A 735 -10.60 -8.30 -38.17
CA VAL A 735 -11.20 -9.00 -37.02
C VAL A 735 -10.25 -8.99 -35.83
N LEU A 736 -8.96 -9.27 -36.08
CA LEU A 736 -7.89 -9.15 -35.07
C LEU A 736 -7.03 -7.93 -35.39
N THR A 737 -6.86 -7.08 -34.41
CA THR A 737 -5.90 -5.96 -34.46
C THR A 737 -4.85 -6.13 -33.40
N GLY A 738 -3.73 -5.44 -33.53
CA GLY A 738 -2.67 -5.42 -32.51
C GLY A 738 -3.15 -4.79 -31.21
N THR A 739 -2.43 -5.10 -30.16
CA THR A 739 -2.55 -4.45 -28.84
C THR A 739 -1.98 -3.03 -28.91
N ASN A 740 -2.17 -2.23 -27.83
CA ASN A 740 -1.55 -0.90 -27.70
C ASN A 740 0.00 -0.96 -27.74
N ALA A 741 0.59 -2.12 -27.47
CA ALA A 741 2.03 -2.34 -27.61
C ALA A 741 2.47 -2.60 -29.06
N GLY A 742 1.56 -2.59 -30.03
CA GLY A 742 1.86 -2.89 -31.44
C GLY A 742 2.16 -4.36 -31.71
N THR A 743 1.71 -5.29 -30.88
CA THR A 743 1.87 -6.74 -31.00
C THR A 743 0.54 -7.45 -31.22
N LEU A 744 0.53 -8.65 -31.79
CA LEU A 744 -0.67 -9.49 -31.89
C LEU A 744 -1.03 -10.16 -30.58
N ASN A 745 -0.03 -10.44 -29.74
CA ASN A 745 -0.12 -11.21 -28.50
C ASN A 745 -0.91 -12.53 -28.68
N PRO A 746 -0.50 -13.43 -29.60
CA PRO A 746 -1.33 -14.57 -30.01
C PRO A 746 -1.57 -15.58 -28.88
N GLN A 747 -0.61 -15.72 -27.96
CA GLN A 747 -0.69 -16.63 -26.82
C GLN A 747 -1.38 -15.98 -25.60
N GLY A 748 -1.58 -14.67 -25.61
CA GLY A 748 -2.28 -13.94 -24.54
C GLY A 748 -3.75 -14.35 -24.46
N SER A 749 -4.28 -14.35 -23.25
CA SER A 749 -5.71 -14.65 -23.01
C SER A 749 -6.59 -13.56 -23.59
N ALA A 750 -7.70 -13.94 -24.23
CA ALA A 750 -8.70 -13.00 -24.73
C ALA A 750 -9.68 -12.65 -23.61
N THR A 751 -9.83 -11.36 -23.31
CA THR A 751 -10.85 -10.85 -22.40
C THR A 751 -12.21 -10.82 -23.07
N ARG A 752 -13.28 -10.68 -22.27
CA ARG A 752 -14.66 -10.54 -22.80
C ARG A 752 -14.85 -9.27 -23.61
N ALA A 753 -14.17 -8.17 -23.24
CA ALA A 753 -14.16 -6.93 -24.03
C ALA A 753 -13.49 -7.11 -25.41
N GLU A 754 -12.34 -7.78 -25.43
CA GLU A 754 -11.65 -8.09 -26.69
C GLU A 754 -12.46 -9.04 -27.57
N LEU A 755 -13.07 -10.07 -26.96
CA LEU A 755 -13.94 -10.97 -27.70
C LEU A 755 -15.17 -10.26 -28.28
N ALA A 756 -15.84 -9.40 -27.50
CA ALA A 756 -16.96 -8.57 -28.01
C ALA A 756 -16.55 -7.74 -29.23
N THR A 757 -15.36 -7.11 -29.14
CA THR A 757 -14.82 -6.30 -30.26
C THR A 757 -14.48 -7.16 -31.48
N MET A 758 -13.89 -8.34 -31.30
CA MET A 758 -13.62 -9.30 -32.38
C MET A 758 -14.92 -9.76 -33.05
N LEU A 759 -15.96 -10.05 -32.26
CA LEU A 759 -17.28 -10.48 -32.78
C LEU A 759 -17.94 -9.38 -33.59
N VAL A 760 -17.96 -8.14 -33.12
CA VAL A 760 -18.55 -7.02 -33.87
C VAL A 760 -17.82 -6.78 -35.21
N ARG A 761 -16.49 -6.79 -35.19
CA ARG A 761 -15.68 -6.68 -36.41
C ARG A 761 -15.89 -7.85 -37.36
N PHE A 762 -16.05 -9.03 -36.80
CA PHE A 762 -16.34 -10.24 -37.58
C PHE A 762 -17.72 -10.13 -38.26
N THR A 763 -18.79 -9.76 -37.52
CA THR A 763 -20.13 -9.62 -38.08
C THR A 763 -20.22 -8.50 -39.10
N ALA A 764 -19.57 -7.33 -38.87
CA ALA A 764 -19.50 -6.25 -39.83
C ALA A 764 -18.79 -6.65 -41.15
N GLY A 765 -17.76 -7.51 -41.03
CA GLY A 765 -17.07 -8.08 -42.22
C GLY A 765 -17.90 -9.09 -43.01
N LEU A 766 -18.99 -9.64 -42.41
CA LEU A 766 -19.90 -10.58 -43.12
C LEU A 766 -21.00 -9.88 -43.93
N GLU A 767 -21.29 -8.61 -43.67
CA GLU A 767 -22.33 -7.80 -44.32
C GLU A 767 -21.80 -7.05 -45.55
N GLY A 768 -20.49 -7.00 -45.79
CA GLY A 768 -19.81 -6.36 -46.92
C GLY A 768 -19.35 -7.37 -47.98
#